data_fdcaf36c4687b1c3a3a32c4cacd8d137
#
_entry.id   fdcaf36c4687b1c3a3a32c4cacd8d137
#
_cell.length_a   1.000
_cell.length_b   1.000
_cell.length_c   1.000
_cell.angle_alpha   90.00
_cell.angle_beta   90.00
_cell.angle_gamma   90.00
#
_symmetry.space_group_name_H-M   'P 1'
#
loop_
_entity.id
_entity.type
_entity.pdbx_description
1 polymer ?
#
loop_
_entity_poly.entity_id
_entity_poly.type
_entity_poly.pdbx_seq_one_letter_code
_entity_poly.pdbx_strand_id
1 'polypeptide(L)'
;MLSLYQSITRNSDKSRNNMLEPEITPELIKSHGLNNSEYDLLLQIIGREPTFTELGIFSAMWNEHCSYKSSKKWLRLLPTKGKNVICGPGENAGIVDIGDNQAVVFKMESHNHPSYIEPHQGAATGVGGILRDVFTMGARPVAAMNALSFGELSHPRTKELVHGVVEGIGGYGNSFGVPTIGGEIRFDKSYNGNCLVNAFAAGLVDHDMIFYSAASGIGMPVVYLGAKTGRDGVGGATMASAEFDDTIEEKRPTVQVGDPFTEKRLLEACLELMKTDAVISIQDMGAAGLTCSAVEMGDKGNLGIKLNLDLVPTREENMSAYEMMLSESQERMLMVLKPEKEVQCRAIFEKWDLDFAIVGETIRDDLFIIQHNGEIKAQVPLKALSGNSPEYDRSWKAPAKANPLPETKKFNPIEGLQSLINSPNYCSKQWVFQQYDSQVMADTKITPGSGAGLVRVHGTKKELAFTADVTPRYVKADPFIGGKQAVAEAFRNLCAVGAKPIASTDNLNFGNPEKPEIMGQLVLAIKGIAEAAKKLEMPIVSGNVSLYNETDGEPILPTPTIGAVGLLNEDEEPILNSINSGDLLLVVGETSGHLGQSAIVNEMFDLQGGAPPNVDLIAEKQNGYFILNNRELINACTDLSDGGIALAAFELAEMGNIGMEIDISDTDTLFGEDQARYIIASNFDQAEALFVNAREAGVVICKIGTLGGDQIKFGEFYSGKEQLFNSFRTSFAEIFN
;
A
#
# COMPACT_ATOMS: atom_id res chain seq x y z
N MET A 1 20.03 19.34 6.20
CA MET A 1 20.85 19.12 4.99
C MET A 1 20.82 20.33 4.05
N LEU A 2 19.66 20.75 3.54
CA LEU A 2 19.56 21.96 2.69
C LEU A 2 19.95 23.25 3.42
N SER A 3 19.70 23.42 4.72
CA SER A 3 20.08 24.63 5.46
C SER A 3 21.60 24.80 5.58
N LEU A 4 22.33 23.72 5.77
CA LEU A 4 23.80 23.74 5.76
C LEU A 4 24.31 24.03 4.34
N TYR A 5 23.70 23.42 3.32
CA TYR A 5 24.04 23.67 1.92
C TYR A 5 23.71 25.11 1.50
N GLN A 6 22.54 25.64 1.90
CA GLN A 6 22.16 27.02 1.63
C GLN A 6 22.97 28.06 2.42
N SER A 7 23.49 27.73 3.61
CA SER A 7 24.39 28.63 4.35
C SER A 7 25.76 28.74 3.70
N ILE A 8 26.25 27.68 3.06
CA ILE A 8 27.51 27.67 2.31
C ILE A 8 27.36 28.44 0.98
N THR A 9 26.20 28.42 0.35
CA THR A 9 25.95 29.07 -0.95
C THR A 9 25.57 30.56 -0.88
N ARG A 10 25.20 31.11 0.29
CA ARG A 10 24.80 32.53 0.45
C ARG A 10 25.95 33.55 0.49
N ASN A 11 27.21 33.10 0.54
CA ASN A 11 28.38 33.98 0.71
C ASN A 11 29.39 33.90 -0.45
N SER A 12 28.99 34.11 -1.71
CA SER A 12 30.01 34.39 -2.74
C SER A 12 29.48 35.24 -3.89
N ASP A 13 30.28 36.24 -4.21
CA ASP A 13 30.21 37.20 -5.30
C ASP A 13 30.11 36.54 -6.69
N LYS A 14 29.46 37.26 -7.61
CA LYS A 14 29.27 36.88 -9.01
C LYS A 14 30.57 36.83 -9.78
N SER A 15 31.31 35.71 -9.79
CA SER A 15 32.31 35.41 -10.81
C SER A 15 32.59 33.90 -10.81
N ARG A 16 32.34 33.21 -11.94
CA ARG A 16 32.75 31.83 -12.32
C ARG A 16 33.22 30.98 -11.14
N ASN A 17 32.30 30.43 -10.35
CA ASN A 17 32.66 29.49 -9.29
C ASN A 17 32.26 28.07 -9.72
N ASN A 18 33.30 27.23 -9.96
CA ASN A 18 33.23 25.81 -9.59
C ASN A 18 32.89 25.80 -8.10
N MET A 19 31.66 25.50 -7.71
CA MET A 19 31.31 25.28 -6.31
C MET A 19 32.15 24.09 -5.84
N LEU A 20 33.09 24.34 -4.94
CA LEU A 20 33.86 23.28 -4.31
C LEU A 20 32.86 22.35 -3.57
N GLU A 21 32.93 21.06 -3.81
CA GLU A 21 32.17 20.09 -3.05
C GLU A 21 32.51 20.22 -1.56
N PRO A 22 31.55 20.03 -0.63
CA PRO A 22 31.82 20.14 0.80
C PRO A 22 32.83 19.05 1.24
N GLU A 23 33.67 19.38 2.20
CA GLU A 23 34.58 18.42 2.85
C GLU A 23 33.76 17.36 3.60
N ILE A 24 34.15 16.10 3.51
CA ILE A 24 33.49 14.99 4.19
C ILE A 24 33.87 14.99 5.67
N THR A 25 32.96 15.46 6.52
CA THR A 25 33.16 15.52 7.96
C THR A 25 32.29 14.46 8.66
N PRO A 26 32.59 14.08 9.93
CA PRO A 26 31.75 13.16 10.69
C PRO A 26 30.27 13.62 10.81
N GLU A 27 30.06 14.95 10.93
CA GLU A 27 28.71 15.54 10.98
C GLU A 27 27.99 15.38 9.65
N LEU A 28 28.69 15.55 8.52
CA LEU A 28 28.14 15.36 7.19
C LEU A 28 27.76 13.89 6.95
N ILE A 29 28.63 12.95 7.34
CA ILE A 29 28.37 11.51 7.26
C ILE A 29 27.12 11.16 8.05
N LYS A 30 27.02 11.62 9.30
CA LYS A 30 25.85 11.39 10.15
C LYS A 30 24.56 12.00 9.56
N SER A 31 24.64 13.21 8.99
CA SER A 31 23.48 13.86 8.35
C SER A 31 23.01 13.11 7.09
N HIS A 32 23.85 12.27 6.49
CA HIS A 32 23.51 11.36 5.41
C HIS A 32 22.94 10.01 5.91
N GLY A 33 22.71 9.84 7.22
CA GLY A 33 22.11 8.63 7.79
C GLY A 33 23.04 7.41 7.82
N LEU A 34 24.34 7.58 7.54
CA LEU A 34 25.33 6.51 7.64
C LEU A 34 25.91 6.44 9.05
N ASN A 35 25.92 5.26 9.65
CA ASN A 35 26.63 5.03 10.89
C ASN A 35 28.14 4.75 10.65
N ASN A 36 28.94 4.75 11.74
CA ASN A 36 30.38 4.58 11.62
C ASN A 36 30.77 3.25 10.94
N SER A 37 30.07 2.15 11.21
CA SER A 37 30.39 0.86 10.61
C SER A 37 30.04 0.80 9.12
N GLU A 38 28.98 1.49 8.72
CA GLU A 38 28.61 1.64 7.29
C GLU A 38 29.63 2.51 6.56
N TYR A 39 30.10 3.60 7.18
CA TYR A 39 31.13 4.45 6.58
C TYR A 39 32.47 3.72 6.48
N ASP A 40 32.88 2.98 7.50
CA ASP A 40 34.11 2.16 7.46
C ASP A 40 34.00 1.08 6.35
N LEU A 41 32.85 0.47 6.17
CA LEU A 41 32.58 -0.48 5.08
C LEU A 41 32.68 0.22 3.71
N LEU A 42 32.11 1.42 3.57
CA LEU A 42 32.21 2.23 2.36
C LEU A 42 33.69 2.50 2.01
N LEU A 43 34.50 2.95 2.98
CA LEU A 43 35.95 3.18 2.78
C LEU A 43 36.69 1.92 2.33
N GLN A 44 36.35 0.76 2.90
CA GLN A 44 36.94 -0.54 2.50
C GLN A 44 36.57 -0.90 1.05
N ILE A 45 35.34 -0.65 0.63
CA ILE A 45 34.84 -0.97 -0.72
C ILE A 45 35.55 -0.10 -1.78
N ILE A 46 35.58 1.20 -1.56
CA ILE A 46 36.14 2.13 -2.58
C ILE A 46 37.65 2.35 -2.45
N GLY A 47 38.25 1.99 -1.31
CA GLY A 47 39.70 2.10 -1.06
C GLY A 47 40.25 3.53 -0.93
N ARG A 48 39.39 4.53 -0.76
CA ARG A 48 39.66 5.96 -0.62
C ARG A 48 38.52 6.69 0.06
N GLU A 49 38.68 7.97 0.35
CA GLU A 49 37.55 8.82 0.72
C GLU A 49 36.55 8.98 -0.44
N PRO A 50 35.21 8.98 -0.17
CA PRO A 50 34.23 9.22 -1.18
C PRO A 50 34.21 10.68 -1.64
N THR A 51 33.80 10.94 -2.87
CA THR A 51 33.34 12.27 -3.26
C THR A 51 31.99 12.58 -2.57
N PHE A 52 31.59 13.85 -2.58
CA PHE A 52 30.28 14.23 -2.03
C PHE A 52 29.12 13.54 -2.76
N THR A 53 29.22 13.40 -4.08
CA THR A 53 28.22 12.66 -4.88
C THR A 53 28.20 11.17 -4.51
N GLU A 54 29.34 10.53 -4.32
CA GLU A 54 29.41 9.13 -3.88
C GLU A 54 28.81 8.92 -2.48
N LEU A 55 29.12 9.82 -1.54
CA LEU A 55 28.51 9.79 -0.21
C LEU A 55 26.97 9.84 -0.29
N GLY A 56 26.43 10.72 -1.13
CA GLY A 56 24.98 10.81 -1.37
C GLY A 56 24.40 9.53 -1.98
N ILE A 57 25.07 8.95 -2.97
CA ILE A 57 24.67 7.70 -3.62
C ILE A 57 24.61 6.55 -2.61
N PHE A 58 25.66 6.36 -1.80
CA PHE A 58 25.65 5.33 -0.75
C PHE A 58 24.59 5.60 0.33
N SER A 59 24.43 6.85 0.76
CA SER A 59 23.36 7.24 1.69
C SER A 59 21.98 6.85 1.18
N ALA A 60 21.70 7.14 -0.08
CA ALA A 60 20.42 6.82 -0.70
C ALA A 60 20.21 5.31 -0.86
N MET A 61 21.21 4.57 -1.31
CA MET A 61 21.07 3.13 -1.56
C MET A 61 21.14 2.27 -0.29
N TRP A 62 21.81 2.75 0.77
CA TRP A 62 21.97 2.01 2.03
C TRP A 62 21.03 2.45 3.14
N ASN A 63 20.11 3.38 2.89
CA ASN A 63 19.06 3.69 3.86
C ASN A 63 18.10 2.50 4.03
N GLU A 64 17.27 2.53 5.07
CA GLU A 64 16.34 1.43 5.37
C GLU A 64 15.29 1.24 4.28
N HIS A 65 14.83 2.34 3.68
CA HIS A 65 13.77 2.32 2.66
C HIS A 65 14.20 1.61 1.37
N CYS A 66 15.45 1.85 0.88
CA CYS A 66 15.96 1.23 -0.35
C CYS A 66 16.57 -0.15 -0.12
N SER A 67 17.28 -0.36 1.00
CA SER A 67 18.05 -1.58 1.24
C SER A 67 17.31 -2.67 2.02
N TYR A 68 16.24 -2.31 2.74
CA TYR A 68 15.54 -3.20 3.68
C TYR A 68 16.48 -3.86 4.69
N LYS A 69 17.56 -3.17 5.08
CA LYS A 69 18.69 -3.73 5.85
C LYS A 69 18.30 -4.37 7.18
N SER A 70 17.21 -3.92 7.81
CA SER A 70 16.71 -4.49 9.07
C SER A 70 15.64 -5.58 8.89
N SER A 71 14.93 -5.60 7.77
CA SER A 71 13.78 -6.49 7.53
C SER A 71 14.06 -7.64 6.55
N LYS A 72 14.99 -7.48 5.62
CA LYS A 72 15.29 -8.43 4.52
C LYS A 72 15.44 -9.89 4.96
N LYS A 73 16.09 -10.14 6.09
CA LYS A 73 16.22 -11.48 6.69
C LYS A 73 14.86 -12.12 6.96
N TRP A 74 13.90 -11.36 7.46
CA TRP A 74 12.60 -11.83 7.88
C TRP A 74 11.60 -11.93 6.73
N LEU A 75 11.68 -11.02 5.76
CA LEU A 75 10.87 -11.06 4.54
C LEU A 75 11.06 -12.36 3.74
N ARG A 76 12.22 -12.99 3.84
CA ARG A 76 12.49 -14.32 3.23
C ARG A 76 11.61 -15.45 3.77
N LEU A 77 10.86 -15.23 4.87
CA LEU A 77 9.90 -16.20 5.41
C LEU A 77 8.56 -16.18 4.68
N LEU A 78 8.25 -15.11 3.96
CA LEU A 78 7.00 -14.96 3.25
C LEU A 78 6.91 -15.97 2.08
N PRO A 79 5.74 -16.62 1.89
CA PRO A 79 5.53 -17.51 0.75
C PRO A 79 5.34 -16.67 -0.52
N THR A 80 6.32 -16.69 -1.41
CA THR A 80 6.34 -15.88 -2.65
C THR A 80 6.02 -16.69 -3.91
N LYS A 81 5.76 -17.99 -3.79
CA LYS A 81 5.51 -18.90 -4.91
C LYS A 81 4.11 -19.48 -4.82
N GLY A 82 3.44 -19.58 -5.96
CA GLY A 82 2.11 -20.16 -6.09
C GLY A 82 1.85 -20.60 -7.52
N LYS A 83 0.74 -21.34 -7.75
CA LYS A 83 0.37 -21.87 -9.06
C LYS A 83 0.28 -20.79 -10.14
N ASN A 84 -0.25 -19.63 -9.77
CA ASN A 84 -0.54 -18.54 -10.70
C ASN A 84 0.54 -17.45 -10.67
N VAL A 85 1.61 -17.56 -9.86
CA VAL A 85 2.64 -16.53 -9.76
C VAL A 85 3.57 -16.59 -10.97
N ILE A 86 3.61 -15.51 -11.73
CA ILE A 86 4.55 -15.29 -12.84
C ILE A 86 5.81 -14.61 -12.32
N CYS A 87 5.64 -13.53 -11.53
CA CYS A 87 6.73 -12.79 -10.92
C CYS A 87 6.43 -12.51 -9.44
N GLY A 88 7.36 -12.89 -8.57
CA GLY A 88 7.34 -12.56 -7.15
C GLY A 88 8.16 -11.31 -6.82
N PRO A 89 8.50 -11.07 -5.52
CA PRO A 89 9.27 -9.90 -5.09
C PRO A 89 10.65 -9.83 -5.77
N GLY A 90 11.08 -8.59 -6.07
CA GLY A 90 12.38 -8.31 -6.71
C GLY A 90 12.27 -7.50 -8.00
N GLU A 91 11.08 -7.35 -8.55
CA GLU A 91 10.73 -6.40 -9.61
C GLU A 91 9.84 -5.28 -9.05
N ASN A 92 9.45 -4.32 -9.88
CA ASN A 92 8.66 -3.16 -9.45
C ASN A 92 7.31 -3.54 -8.85
N ALA A 93 6.66 -4.58 -9.40
CA ALA A 93 5.40 -5.13 -8.88
C ALA A 93 5.34 -6.65 -9.06
N GLY A 94 4.45 -7.31 -8.32
CA GLY A 94 4.16 -8.73 -8.48
C GLY A 94 3.22 -9.00 -9.64
N ILE A 95 3.35 -10.17 -10.29
CA ILE A 95 2.55 -10.56 -11.45
C ILE A 95 1.94 -11.93 -11.23
N VAL A 96 0.63 -12.02 -11.46
CA VAL A 96 -0.16 -13.24 -11.29
C VAL A 96 -0.99 -13.54 -12.53
N ASP A 97 -0.90 -14.76 -13.01
CA ASP A 97 -1.66 -15.28 -14.14
C ASP A 97 -3.17 -15.35 -13.83
N ILE A 98 -3.98 -14.82 -14.72
CA ILE A 98 -5.45 -14.88 -14.66
C ILE A 98 -6.07 -15.67 -15.82
N GLY A 99 -5.25 -16.44 -16.54
CA GLY A 99 -5.65 -17.23 -17.70
C GLY A 99 -5.77 -16.43 -19.00
N ASP A 100 -5.95 -17.12 -20.11
CA ASP A 100 -6.13 -16.56 -21.46
C ASP A 100 -5.02 -15.60 -21.91
N ASN A 101 -3.77 -15.93 -21.58
CA ASN A 101 -2.59 -15.10 -21.85
C ASN A 101 -2.60 -13.74 -21.14
N GLN A 102 -3.38 -13.58 -20.07
CA GLN A 102 -3.49 -12.33 -19.31
C GLN A 102 -2.96 -12.48 -17.90
N ALA A 103 -2.43 -11.39 -17.35
CA ALA A 103 -1.96 -11.34 -15.98
C ALA A 103 -2.40 -10.02 -15.29
N VAL A 104 -2.54 -10.08 -13.98
CA VAL A 104 -2.69 -8.91 -13.10
C VAL A 104 -1.34 -8.57 -12.47
N VAL A 105 -0.97 -7.30 -12.56
CA VAL A 105 0.23 -6.72 -11.93
C VAL A 105 -0.24 -5.83 -10.78
N PHE A 106 0.31 -6.00 -9.58
CA PHE A 106 -0.12 -5.17 -8.44
C PHE A 106 0.96 -5.03 -7.37
N LYS A 107 0.88 -3.92 -6.64
CA LYS A 107 1.74 -3.60 -5.50
C LYS A 107 1.03 -2.64 -4.55
N MET A 108 1.49 -2.61 -3.31
CA MET A 108 1.14 -1.58 -2.32
C MET A 108 2.41 -0.96 -1.76
N GLU A 109 2.41 0.37 -1.60
CA GLU A 109 3.57 1.12 -1.10
C GLU A 109 3.14 2.25 -0.17
N SER A 110 4.01 2.59 0.80
CA SER A 110 3.79 3.66 1.76
C SER A 110 4.44 4.96 1.32
N HIS A 111 3.71 6.07 1.52
CA HIS A 111 4.19 7.44 1.29
C HIS A 111 3.90 8.34 2.50
N ASN A 112 4.31 7.87 3.69
CA ASN A 112 3.91 8.42 4.99
C ASN A 112 4.57 9.79 5.28
N HIS A 113 5.90 9.85 5.31
CA HIS A 113 6.67 11.03 5.67
C HIS A 113 6.36 12.23 4.76
N PRO A 114 6.39 12.10 3.42
CA PRO A 114 6.02 13.20 2.53
C PRO A 114 4.58 13.69 2.75
N SER A 115 3.63 12.78 3.00
CA SER A 115 2.23 13.11 3.21
C SER A 115 1.98 13.83 4.55
N TYR A 116 2.79 13.57 5.57
CA TYR A 116 2.69 14.32 6.82
C TYR A 116 3.21 15.76 6.67
N ILE A 117 4.25 15.97 5.87
CA ILE A 117 4.87 17.29 5.64
C ILE A 117 3.99 18.14 4.69
N GLU A 118 3.62 17.60 3.55
CA GLU A 118 2.81 18.20 2.50
C GLU A 118 1.69 17.23 2.11
N PRO A 119 0.55 17.23 2.77
CA PRO A 119 -0.44 16.17 2.66
C PRO A 119 -0.97 15.99 1.23
N HIS A 120 -1.22 17.09 0.50
CA HIS A 120 -1.69 17.02 -0.88
C HIS A 120 -0.60 16.44 -1.81
N GLN A 121 0.59 17.03 -1.82
CA GLN A 121 1.66 16.60 -2.72
C GLN A 121 2.21 15.22 -2.35
N GLY A 122 2.38 14.95 -1.05
CA GLY A 122 2.84 13.64 -0.58
C GLY A 122 1.88 12.51 -0.96
N ALA A 123 0.58 12.70 -0.80
CA ALA A 123 -0.41 11.70 -1.19
C ALA A 123 -0.53 11.57 -2.72
N ALA A 124 -0.51 12.67 -3.45
CA ALA A 124 -0.53 12.70 -4.91
C ALA A 124 0.64 11.90 -5.49
N THR A 125 1.87 12.14 -5.01
CA THR A 125 3.07 11.45 -5.49
C THR A 125 3.14 9.99 -5.03
N GLY A 126 2.50 9.63 -3.91
CA GLY A 126 2.29 8.24 -3.51
C GLY A 126 1.43 7.47 -4.51
N VAL A 127 0.34 8.07 -5.00
CA VAL A 127 -0.49 7.49 -6.08
C VAL A 127 0.30 7.39 -7.38
N GLY A 128 1.01 8.45 -7.78
CA GLY A 128 1.83 8.45 -8.99
C GLY A 128 2.91 7.36 -8.96
N GLY A 129 3.65 7.24 -7.86
CA GLY A 129 4.71 6.24 -7.70
C GLY A 129 4.21 4.81 -7.88
N ILE A 130 3.09 4.47 -7.22
CA ILE A 130 2.54 3.10 -7.32
C ILE A 130 1.96 2.80 -8.71
N LEU A 131 1.42 3.80 -9.40
CA LEU A 131 0.97 3.64 -10.79
C LEU A 131 2.14 3.39 -11.75
N ARG A 132 3.28 4.11 -11.55
CA ARG A 132 4.51 3.88 -12.33
C ARG A 132 5.04 2.47 -12.16
N ASP A 133 5.11 1.96 -10.93
CA ASP A 133 5.51 0.57 -10.67
C ASP A 133 4.72 -0.44 -11.51
N VAL A 134 3.40 -0.23 -11.60
CA VAL A 134 2.50 -1.12 -12.36
C VAL A 134 2.77 -1.02 -13.86
N PHE A 135 2.83 0.20 -14.44
CA PHE A 135 3.02 0.30 -15.88
C PHE A 135 4.47 0.09 -16.33
N THR A 136 5.46 0.19 -15.44
CA THR A 136 6.83 -0.26 -15.68
C THR A 136 6.89 -1.74 -16.06
N MET A 137 5.99 -2.57 -15.49
CA MET A 137 5.88 -3.98 -15.85
C MET A 137 5.09 -4.25 -17.15
N GLY A 138 4.71 -3.22 -17.91
CA GLY A 138 3.92 -3.31 -19.15
C GLY A 138 2.40 -3.28 -18.94
N ALA A 139 1.93 -3.19 -17.69
CA ALA A 139 0.52 -3.27 -17.37
C ALA A 139 -0.17 -1.91 -17.44
N ARG A 140 -1.40 -1.88 -17.97
CA ARG A 140 -2.28 -0.71 -17.86
C ARG A 140 -2.98 -0.72 -16.51
N PRO A 141 -2.81 0.31 -15.65
CA PRO A 141 -3.55 0.40 -14.39
C PRO A 141 -5.07 0.39 -14.62
N VAL A 142 -5.80 -0.41 -13.82
CA VAL A 142 -7.25 -0.59 -13.90
C VAL A 142 -7.95 -0.42 -12.56
N ALA A 143 -7.20 -0.37 -11.45
CA ALA A 143 -7.74 -0.17 -10.12
C ALA A 143 -6.70 0.49 -9.22
N ALA A 144 -7.17 1.37 -8.33
CA ALA A 144 -6.41 1.97 -7.23
C ALA A 144 -7.21 1.86 -5.92
N MET A 145 -6.49 1.80 -4.80
CA MET A 145 -7.03 1.86 -3.44
C MET A 145 -6.02 2.54 -2.53
N ASN A 146 -6.46 2.92 -1.32
CA ASN A 146 -5.57 3.48 -0.31
C ASN A 146 -5.93 2.94 1.07
N ALA A 147 -4.92 2.66 1.91
CA ALA A 147 -5.10 2.39 3.33
C ALA A 147 -4.49 3.54 4.13
N LEU A 148 -5.35 4.30 4.79
CA LEU A 148 -5.03 5.55 5.44
C LEU A 148 -5.17 5.44 6.95
N SER A 149 -4.20 6.00 7.71
CA SER A 149 -4.31 6.08 9.17
C SER A 149 -3.91 7.48 9.64
N PHE A 150 -4.76 8.09 10.44
CA PHE A 150 -4.59 9.45 10.94
C PHE A 150 -4.69 9.50 12.47
N GLY A 151 -4.17 10.56 13.05
CA GLY A 151 -4.31 10.89 14.46
C GLY A 151 -5.78 11.09 14.87
N GLU A 152 -6.01 11.22 16.17
CA GLU A 152 -7.34 11.53 16.70
C GLU A 152 -7.83 12.89 16.18
N LEU A 153 -9.14 13.05 16.03
CA LEU A 153 -9.75 14.27 15.47
C LEU A 153 -9.54 15.52 16.31
N SER A 154 -9.24 15.36 17.60
CA SER A 154 -8.89 16.43 18.54
C SER A 154 -7.48 16.99 18.30
N HIS A 155 -6.60 16.24 17.62
CA HIS A 155 -5.26 16.70 17.31
C HIS A 155 -5.29 17.80 16.23
N PRO A 156 -4.56 18.91 16.42
CA PRO A 156 -4.68 20.12 15.60
C PRO A 156 -4.49 19.90 14.09
N ARG A 157 -3.60 18.99 13.71
CA ARG A 157 -3.26 18.74 12.29
C ARG A 157 -4.15 17.70 11.61
N THR A 158 -4.89 16.85 12.35
CA THR A 158 -5.57 15.70 11.75
C THR A 158 -6.53 16.07 10.63
N LYS A 159 -7.35 17.14 10.84
CA LYS A 159 -8.31 17.56 9.81
C LYS A 159 -7.62 18.07 8.54
N GLU A 160 -6.55 18.84 8.68
CA GLU A 160 -5.74 19.31 7.56
C GLU A 160 -5.11 18.15 6.79
N LEU A 161 -4.55 17.18 7.53
CA LEU A 161 -3.95 15.99 6.92
C LEU A 161 -4.98 15.17 6.14
N VAL A 162 -6.16 14.93 6.71
CA VAL A 162 -7.23 14.18 6.01
C VAL A 162 -7.67 14.91 4.74
N HIS A 163 -7.95 16.22 4.82
CA HIS A 163 -8.33 17.02 3.65
C HIS A 163 -7.27 16.96 2.55
N GLY A 164 -6.02 17.29 2.88
CA GLY A 164 -4.94 17.35 1.91
C GLY A 164 -4.63 15.98 1.30
N VAL A 165 -4.62 14.91 2.10
CA VAL A 165 -4.37 13.54 1.60
C VAL A 165 -5.49 13.09 0.67
N VAL A 166 -6.76 13.25 1.07
CA VAL A 166 -7.90 12.85 0.25
C VAL A 166 -7.96 13.65 -1.06
N GLU A 167 -7.71 14.96 -1.01
CA GLU A 167 -7.64 15.82 -2.19
C GLU A 167 -6.46 15.42 -3.11
N GLY A 168 -5.28 15.12 -2.55
CA GLY A 168 -4.11 14.69 -3.32
C GLY A 168 -4.33 13.36 -4.04
N ILE A 169 -4.90 12.37 -3.36
CA ILE A 169 -5.26 11.06 -3.94
C ILE A 169 -6.28 11.26 -5.08
N GLY A 170 -7.37 11.97 -4.80
CA GLY A 170 -8.42 12.23 -5.79
C GLY A 170 -7.91 13.03 -6.99
N GLY A 171 -7.19 14.11 -6.74
CA GLY A 171 -6.64 14.97 -7.78
C GLY A 171 -5.71 14.22 -8.74
N TYR A 172 -4.85 13.36 -8.20
CA TYR A 172 -3.93 12.56 -9.02
C TYR A 172 -4.65 11.43 -9.76
N GLY A 173 -5.36 10.57 -9.03
CA GLY A 173 -6.03 9.39 -9.61
C GLY A 173 -7.09 9.76 -10.66
N ASN A 174 -7.92 10.78 -10.37
CA ASN A 174 -8.96 11.25 -11.29
C ASN A 174 -8.34 11.84 -12.58
N SER A 175 -7.27 12.63 -12.46
CA SER A 175 -6.61 13.24 -13.63
C SER A 175 -5.82 12.22 -14.44
N PHE A 176 -5.18 11.24 -13.79
CA PHE A 176 -4.54 10.12 -14.46
C PHE A 176 -5.57 9.21 -15.16
N GLY A 177 -6.77 9.08 -14.61
CA GLY A 177 -7.85 8.30 -15.17
C GLY A 177 -7.77 6.81 -14.77
N VAL A 178 -7.49 6.53 -13.50
CA VAL A 178 -7.60 5.21 -12.88
C VAL A 178 -8.72 5.23 -11.84
N PRO A 179 -9.64 4.23 -11.80
CA PRO A 179 -10.71 4.21 -10.80
C PRO A 179 -10.16 3.86 -9.42
N THR A 180 -10.54 4.66 -8.40
CA THR A 180 -10.32 4.32 -7.00
C THR A 180 -11.53 3.55 -6.49
N ILE A 181 -11.36 2.26 -6.28
CA ILE A 181 -12.48 1.30 -6.09
C ILE A 181 -12.69 0.84 -4.65
N GLY A 182 -11.83 1.22 -3.71
CA GLY A 182 -11.90 0.80 -2.33
C GLY A 182 -10.80 1.40 -1.48
N GLY A 183 -10.59 0.81 -0.32
CA GLY A 183 -9.57 1.21 0.64
C GLY A 183 -10.12 1.39 2.05
N GLU A 184 -9.27 1.85 2.97
CA GLU A 184 -9.59 2.05 4.38
C GLU A 184 -9.17 3.43 4.87
N ILE A 185 -9.85 3.93 5.90
CA ILE A 185 -9.43 5.10 6.67
C ILE A 185 -9.68 4.86 8.16
N ARG A 186 -8.65 5.05 8.99
CA ARG A 186 -8.66 4.80 10.43
C ARG A 186 -8.12 5.98 11.21
N PHE A 187 -8.56 6.09 12.47
CA PHE A 187 -8.14 7.14 13.40
C PHE A 187 -7.71 6.53 14.75
N ASP A 188 -6.50 6.85 15.18
CA ASP A 188 -5.99 6.48 16.50
C ASP A 188 -4.93 7.50 16.95
N LYS A 189 -4.86 7.77 18.24
CA LYS A 189 -3.90 8.73 18.84
C LYS A 189 -2.43 8.41 18.53
N SER A 190 -2.10 7.14 18.26
CA SER A 190 -0.72 6.75 17.92
C SER A 190 -0.24 7.32 16.59
N TYR A 191 -1.16 7.79 15.75
CA TYR A 191 -0.82 8.45 14.47
C TYR A 191 -0.86 9.99 14.56
N ASN A 192 -0.93 10.59 15.74
CA ASN A 192 -1.03 12.05 15.92
C ASN A 192 0.12 12.82 15.27
N GLY A 193 1.33 12.31 15.34
CA GLY A 193 2.51 12.95 14.75
C GLY A 193 3.00 12.28 13.46
N ASN A 194 2.30 11.26 12.96
CA ASN A 194 2.76 10.45 11.85
C ASN A 194 1.59 9.71 11.19
N CYS A 195 1.01 10.29 10.16
CA CYS A 195 -0.05 9.63 9.38
C CYS A 195 0.54 8.51 8.49
N LEU A 196 -0.28 7.50 8.18
CA LEU A 196 0.03 6.50 7.17
C LEU A 196 -0.78 6.77 5.92
N VAL A 197 -0.10 6.80 4.78
CA VAL A 197 -0.69 6.92 3.45
C VAL A 197 -0.11 5.80 2.60
N ASN A 198 -0.86 4.71 2.50
CA ASN A 198 -0.47 3.53 1.74
C ASN A 198 -1.30 3.48 0.46
N ALA A 199 -0.64 3.49 -0.69
CA ALA A 199 -1.27 3.44 -2.00
C ALA A 199 -1.14 2.04 -2.62
N PHE A 200 -2.24 1.52 -3.14
CA PHE A 200 -2.31 0.27 -3.90
C PHE A 200 -2.70 0.57 -5.34
N ALA A 201 -2.06 -0.11 -6.29
CA ALA A 201 -2.48 -0.11 -7.68
C ALA A 201 -2.43 -1.52 -8.27
N ALA A 202 -3.36 -1.78 -9.20
CA ALA A 202 -3.37 -2.98 -10.01
C ALA A 202 -3.57 -2.64 -11.48
N GLY A 203 -2.94 -3.42 -12.37
CA GLY A 203 -3.04 -3.26 -13.81
C GLY A 203 -3.12 -4.59 -14.54
N LEU A 204 -3.51 -4.54 -15.81
CA LEU A 204 -3.63 -5.71 -16.69
C LEU A 204 -2.56 -5.70 -17.76
N VAL A 205 -2.01 -6.88 -18.06
CA VAL A 205 -0.99 -7.09 -19.09
C VAL A 205 -1.18 -8.44 -19.76
N ASP A 206 -0.88 -8.52 -21.05
CA ASP A 206 -0.74 -9.80 -21.75
C ASP A 206 0.65 -10.39 -21.45
N HIS A 207 0.77 -11.73 -21.37
CA HIS A 207 2.04 -12.39 -20.96
C HIS A 207 3.23 -12.01 -21.83
N ASP A 208 3.04 -11.82 -23.14
CA ASP A 208 4.07 -11.42 -24.08
C ASP A 208 4.42 -9.92 -24.02
N MET A 209 3.70 -9.15 -23.23
CA MET A 209 3.91 -7.71 -22.99
C MET A 209 4.45 -7.40 -21.58
N ILE A 210 4.93 -8.41 -20.85
CA ILE A 210 5.57 -8.23 -19.56
C ILE A 210 7.01 -7.74 -19.75
N PHE A 211 7.37 -6.65 -19.08
CA PHE A 211 8.71 -6.07 -19.11
C PHE A 211 9.37 -6.15 -17.73
N TYR A 212 10.70 -6.21 -17.74
CA TYR A 212 11.53 -6.33 -16.54
C TYR A 212 12.62 -5.25 -16.52
N SER A 213 13.19 -5.02 -15.34
CA SER A 213 14.20 -3.99 -15.15
C SER A 213 15.64 -4.43 -15.48
N ALA A 214 15.91 -5.72 -15.66
CA ALA A 214 17.26 -6.24 -15.91
C ALA A 214 17.87 -5.72 -17.22
N ALA A 215 18.91 -4.90 -17.16
CA ALA A 215 19.66 -4.42 -18.33
C ALA A 215 20.35 -5.58 -19.07
N SER A 216 20.42 -5.52 -20.40
CA SER A 216 21.06 -6.54 -21.22
C SER A 216 21.80 -5.93 -22.42
N GLY A 217 22.91 -6.52 -22.78
CA GLY A 217 23.80 -6.02 -23.84
C GLY A 217 24.83 -5.01 -23.33
N ILE A 218 26.03 -4.98 -23.93
CA ILE A 218 27.11 -4.03 -23.59
C ILE A 218 27.07 -2.91 -24.62
N GLY A 219 27.24 -1.66 -24.17
CA GLY A 219 27.19 -0.47 -25.03
C GLY A 219 25.77 -0.10 -25.49
N MET A 220 24.74 -0.64 -24.80
CA MET A 220 23.36 -0.26 -25.09
C MET A 220 23.07 1.11 -24.49
N PRO A 221 22.29 1.96 -25.20
CA PRO A 221 21.96 3.29 -24.70
C PRO A 221 21.06 3.20 -23.47
N VAL A 222 21.44 3.95 -22.44
CA VAL A 222 20.62 4.23 -21.26
C VAL A 222 19.89 5.53 -21.52
N VAL A 223 18.56 5.49 -21.50
CA VAL A 223 17.71 6.58 -21.97
C VAL A 223 16.81 7.09 -20.85
N TYR A 224 16.90 8.39 -20.64
CA TYR A 224 16.03 9.16 -19.75
C TYR A 224 14.76 9.59 -20.50
N LEU A 225 13.61 9.41 -19.87
CA LEU A 225 12.29 9.66 -20.46
C LEU A 225 11.36 10.36 -19.47
N GLY A 226 10.54 11.29 -19.95
CA GLY A 226 9.46 11.91 -19.17
C GLY A 226 9.71 13.36 -18.78
N ALA A 227 9.40 13.75 -17.54
CA ALA A 227 9.56 15.11 -17.04
C ALA A 227 11.04 15.48 -16.80
N LYS A 228 11.33 16.77 -16.73
CA LYS A 228 12.69 17.28 -16.45
C LYS A 228 13.05 17.13 -14.97
N THR A 229 14.31 16.84 -14.69
CA THR A 229 14.87 16.77 -13.33
C THR A 229 14.92 18.16 -12.68
N GLY A 230 14.37 18.29 -11.48
CA GLY A 230 14.45 19.46 -10.61
C GLY A 230 15.14 19.14 -9.29
N ARG A 231 15.14 20.09 -8.35
CA ARG A 231 15.70 19.93 -6.99
C ARG A 231 14.70 19.34 -5.99
N ASP A 232 13.49 19.03 -6.42
CA ASP A 232 12.46 18.41 -5.59
C ASP A 232 12.87 16.99 -5.18
N GLY A 233 12.57 16.63 -3.93
CA GLY A 233 12.84 15.31 -3.38
C GLY A 233 14.29 14.99 -3.09
N VAL A 234 15.24 15.92 -3.25
CA VAL A 234 16.66 15.64 -2.94
C VAL A 234 16.83 15.23 -1.48
N GLY A 235 17.22 13.97 -1.24
CA GLY A 235 17.34 13.39 0.10
C GLY A 235 16.04 12.84 0.67
N GLY A 236 14.98 12.71 -0.12
CA GLY A 236 13.68 12.17 0.29
C GLY A 236 13.76 10.75 0.83
N ALA A 237 14.43 9.85 0.13
CA ALA A 237 14.63 8.46 0.58
C ALA A 237 15.37 8.36 1.93
N THR A 238 16.37 9.21 2.18
CA THR A 238 17.06 9.26 3.48
C THR A 238 16.14 9.82 4.56
N MET A 239 15.32 10.83 4.25
CA MET A 239 14.31 11.39 5.15
C MET A 239 13.25 10.35 5.54
N ALA A 240 12.81 9.52 4.60
CA ALA A 240 11.83 8.46 4.84
C ALA A 240 12.32 7.36 5.81
N SER A 241 13.61 7.34 6.13
CA SER A 241 14.26 6.42 7.09
C SER A 241 14.63 7.10 8.42
N ALA A 242 14.08 8.28 8.72
CA ALA A 242 14.34 9.04 9.95
C ALA A 242 13.06 9.21 10.77
N GLU A 243 13.21 9.29 12.10
CA GLU A 243 12.10 9.64 13.00
C GLU A 243 11.65 11.10 12.81
N PHE A 244 10.40 11.37 13.12
CA PHE A 244 9.85 12.74 13.13
C PHE A 244 10.30 13.51 14.38
N ASP A 245 10.64 14.79 14.19
CA ASP A 245 11.00 15.74 15.22
C ASP A 245 10.44 17.15 14.91
N ASP A 246 10.63 18.10 15.82
CA ASP A 246 10.17 19.49 15.68
C ASP A 246 10.71 20.24 14.44
N THR A 247 11.72 19.68 13.73
CA THR A 247 12.31 20.31 12.53
C THR A 247 11.68 19.85 11.23
N ILE A 248 10.56 19.11 11.30
CA ILE A 248 9.96 18.47 10.14
C ILE A 248 9.50 19.46 9.07
N GLU A 249 9.04 20.65 9.44
CA GLU A 249 8.64 21.70 8.49
C GLU A 249 9.82 22.26 7.69
N GLU A 250 11.03 22.20 8.23
CA GLU A 250 12.25 22.59 7.50
C GLU A 250 12.58 21.60 6.38
N LYS A 251 12.03 20.39 6.42
CA LYS A 251 12.19 19.31 5.44
C LYS A 251 11.26 19.44 4.22
N ARG A 252 10.38 20.45 4.19
CA ARG A 252 9.42 20.69 3.10
C ARG A 252 10.04 20.65 1.67
N PRO A 253 11.27 21.16 1.43
CA PRO A 253 11.91 21.07 0.12
C PRO A 253 12.28 19.64 -0.31
N THR A 254 12.23 18.65 0.59
CA THR A 254 12.49 17.23 0.28
C THR A 254 11.25 16.50 -0.22
N VAL A 255 10.07 17.14 -0.23
CA VAL A 255 8.85 16.55 -0.75
C VAL A 255 8.79 16.72 -2.26
N GLN A 256 8.39 15.66 -2.92
CA GLN A 256 8.19 15.64 -4.37
C GLN A 256 6.92 16.43 -4.77
N VAL A 257 6.89 16.87 -6.03
CA VAL A 257 5.71 17.50 -6.64
C VAL A 257 5.26 16.63 -7.80
N GLY A 258 3.98 16.21 -7.79
CA GLY A 258 3.40 15.36 -8.82
C GLY A 258 2.63 16.14 -9.89
N ASP A 259 2.70 15.67 -11.14
CA ASP A 259 1.91 16.13 -12.27
C ASP A 259 1.19 14.94 -12.96
N PRO A 260 -0.06 14.67 -12.58
CA PRO A 260 -0.81 13.53 -13.11
C PRO A 260 -1.06 13.61 -14.60
N PHE A 261 -1.11 14.82 -15.17
CA PHE A 261 -1.26 15.00 -16.61
C PHE A 261 0.00 14.55 -17.36
N THR A 262 1.17 14.92 -16.88
CA THR A 262 2.43 14.45 -17.45
C THR A 262 2.59 12.93 -17.25
N GLU A 263 2.20 12.39 -16.10
CA GLU A 263 2.26 10.94 -15.89
C GLU A 263 1.31 10.16 -16.79
N LYS A 264 0.11 10.69 -17.05
CA LYS A 264 -0.80 10.07 -18.03
C LYS A 264 -0.18 10.01 -19.43
N ARG A 265 0.47 11.08 -19.88
CA ARG A 265 1.20 11.06 -21.16
C ARG A 265 2.36 10.07 -21.14
N LEU A 266 3.09 9.99 -20.03
CA LEU A 266 4.20 9.06 -19.85
C LEU A 266 3.73 7.60 -19.91
N LEU A 267 2.61 7.25 -19.25
CA LEU A 267 1.97 5.94 -19.38
C LEU A 267 1.69 5.59 -20.85
N GLU A 268 1.02 6.48 -21.58
CA GLU A 268 0.64 6.20 -22.95
C GLU A 268 1.86 6.09 -23.88
N ALA A 269 2.87 6.93 -23.69
CA ALA A 269 4.12 6.87 -24.43
C ALA A 269 4.89 5.54 -24.15
N CYS A 270 4.99 5.14 -22.88
CA CYS A 270 5.65 3.88 -22.49
C CYS A 270 4.91 2.67 -23.05
N LEU A 271 3.59 2.58 -22.92
CA LEU A 271 2.81 1.47 -23.46
C LEU A 271 2.82 1.43 -24.99
N GLU A 272 2.89 2.58 -25.68
CA GLU A 272 3.06 2.65 -27.14
C GLU A 272 4.46 2.13 -27.54
N LEU A 273 5.50 2.56 -26.81
CA LEU A 273 6.87 2.11 -27.05
C LEU A 273 7.06 0.60 -26.80
N MET A 274 6.47 0.08 -25.74
CA MET A 274 6.51 -1.33 -25.36
C MET A 274 5.87 -2.26 -26.42
N LYS A 275 4.93 -1.76 -27.22
CA LYS A 275 4.36 -2.51 -28.36
C LYS A 275 5.35 -2.67 -29.51
N THR A 276 6.49 -2.00 -29.44
CA THR A 276 7.60 -2.17 -30.40
C THR A 276 8.60 -3.18 -29.83
N ASP A 277 9.56 -3.59 -30.64
CA ASP A 277 10.68 -4.43 -30.20
C ASP A 277 11.88 -3.61 -29.68
N ALA A 278 11.67 -2.33 -29.32
CA ALA A 278 12.76 -1.40 -29.00
C ALA A 278 13.28 -1.52 -27.56
N VAL A 279 12.40 -1.85 -26.61
CA VAL A 279 12.71 -1.86 -25.16
C VAL A 279 13.47 -3.12 -24.79
N ILE A 280 14.63 -2.97 -24.16
CA ILE A 280 15.41 -4.06 -23.55
C ILE A 280 15.04 -4.20 -22.07
N SER A 281 15.04 -3.09 -21.33
CA SER A 281 14.65 -3.04 -19.93
C SER A 281 14.13 -1.64 -19.57
N ILE A 282 13.33 -1.58 -18.50
CA ILE A 282 12.69 -0.34 -18.05
C ILE A 282 12.63 -0.32 -16.52
N GLN A 283 12.81 0.85 -15.94
CA GLN A 283 12.67 1.13 -14.51
C GLN A 283 12.07 2.52 -14.32
N ASP A 284 11.21 2.69 -13.31
CA ASP A 284 10.76 4.02 -12.90
C ASP A 284 11.85 4.77 -12.11
N MET A 285 11.74 6.07 -12.01
CA MET A 285 12.58 6.89 -11.13
C MET A 285 11.76 7.33 -9.91
N GLY A 286 11.58 6.40 -8.98
CA GLY A 286 10.92 6.62 -7.69
C GLY A 286 11.88 7.15 -6.62
N ALA A 287 11.96 6.48 -5.47
CA ALA A 287 12.88 6.79 -4.39
C ALA A 287 14.35 6.80 -4.89
N ALA A 288 15.14 7.78 -4.43
CA ALA A 288 16.50 8.03 -4.88
C ALA A 288 16.66 8.25 -6.41
N GLY A 289 15.57 8.43 -7.14
CA GLY A 289 15.53 8.89 -8.52
C GLY A 289 16.44 8.13 -9.49
N LEU A 290 17.30 8.87 -10.22
CA LEU A 290 18.20 8.32 -11.22
C LEU A 290 19.24 7.33 -10.62
N THR A 291 19.59 7.48 -9.35
CA THR A 291 20.53 6.58 -8.67
C THR A 291 19.94 5.18 -8.56
N CYS A 292 18.76 5.03 -7.95
CA CYS A 292 18.13 3.74 -7.70
C CYS A 292 17.80 3.02 -9.02
N SER A 293 17.16 3.70 -9.95
CA SER A 293 16.77 3.11 -11.25
C SER A 293 17.97 2.58 -12.03
N ALA A 294 19.06 3.35 -12.13
CA ALA A 294 20.27 2.92 -12.84
C ALA A 294 20.98 1.74 -12.14
N VAL A 295 21.09 1.80 -10.80
CA VAL A 295 21.73 0.75 -10.01
C VAL A 295 20.95 -0.57 -10.10
N GLU A 296 19.64 -0.56 -9.96
CA GLU A 296 18.81 -1.75 -10.04
C GLU A 296 18.85 -2.41 -11.42
N MET A 297 18.75 -1.60 -12.50
CA MET A 297 18.86 -2.12 -13.86
C MET A 297 20.20 -2.79 -14.11
N GLY A 298 21.29 -2.17 -13.64
CA GLY A 298 22.65 -2.69 -13.79
C GLY A 298 22.89 -3.97 -12.98
N ASP A 299 22.48 -3.99 -11.71
CA ASP A 299 22.66 -5.15 -10.81
C ASP A 299 21.92 -6.38 -11.31
N LYS A 300 20.64 -6.24 -11.64
CA LYS A 300 19.81 -7.33 -12.19
C LYS A 300 20.35 -7.85 -13.54
N GLY A 301 20.93 -6.96 -14.34
CA GLY A 301 21.57 -7.30 -15.61
C GLY A 301 23.00 -7.84 -15.51
N ASN A 302 23.62 -7.81 -14.32
CA ASN A 302 25.06 -8.06 -14.13
C ASN A 302 25.94 -7.19 -15.04
N LEU A 303 25.59 -5.93 -15.20
CA LEU A 303 26.29 -4.93 -16.02
C LEU A 303 26.57 -3.69 -15.16
N GLY A 304 27.62 -2.96 -15.50
CA GLY A 304 27.80 -1.61 -14.99
C GLY A 304 27.00 -0.60 -15.82
N ILE A 305 26.83 0.58 -15.25
CA ILE A 305 26.16 1.71 -15.90
C ILE A 305 27.05 2.93 -15.85
N LYS A 306 27.20 3.59 -16.99
CA LYS A 306 27.91 4.88 -17.10
C LYS A 306 26.93 5.95 -17.54
N LEU A 307 26.80 7.02 -16.74
CA LEU A 307 25.94 8.16 -17.03
C LEU A 307 26.75 9.44 -17.27
N ASN A 308 26.30 10.25 -18.21
CA ASN A 308 26.75 11.62 -18.42
C ASN A 308 25.61 12.58 -18.08
N LEU A 309 25.73 13.24 -16.93
CA LEU A 309 24.68 14.13 -16.41
C LEU A 309 24.53 15.42 -17.21
N ASP A 310 25.51 15.80 -18.05
CA ASP A 310 25.42 16.94 -18.95
C ASP A 310 24.29 16.76 -20.00
N LEU A 311 23.82 15.51 -20.18
CA LEU A 311 22.77 15.13 -21.14
C LEU A 311 21.40 14.95 -20.47
N VAL A 312 21.31 15.01 -19.15
CA VAL A 312 20.05 14.87 -18.40
C VAL A 312 19.22 16.16 -18.55
N PRO A 313 17.96 16.06 -18.99
CA PRO A 313 17.06 17.22 -19.05
C PRO A 313 16.80 17.77 -17.64
N THR A 314 17.08 19.06 -17.41
CA THR A 314 16.89 19.72 -16.11
C THR A 314 15.91 20.90 -16.23
N ARG A 315 15.12 21.14 -15.16
CA ARG A 315 14.26 22.33 -15.04
C ARG A 315 15.03 23.56 -14.59
N GLU A 316 16.13 23.33 -13.86
CA GLU A 316 16.88 24.38 -13.20
C GLU A 316 18.30 24.41 -13.71
N GLU A 317 18.86 25.62 -13.78
CA GLU A 317 20.24 25.81 -14.19
C GLU A 317 21.21 25.46 -13.06
N ASN A 318 22.45 25.05 -13.44
CA ASN A 318 23.55 24.79 -12.52
C ASN A 318 23.26 23.77 -11.43
N MET A 319 22.51 22.70 -11.74
CA MET A 319 22.36 21.56 -10.84
C MET A 319 23.70 20.82 -10.71
N SER A 320 24.06 20.47 -9.48
CA SER A 320 25.23 19.64 -9.20
C SER A 320 24.97 18.17 -9.53
N ALA A 321 26.04 17.37 -9.66
CA ALA A 321 25.92 15.93 -9.83
C ALA A 321 25.16 15.28 -8.66
N TYR A 322 25.42 15.73 -7.43
CA TYR A 322 24.71 15.31 -6.24
C TYR A 322 23.18 15.54 -6.35
N GLU A 323 22.77 16.76 -6.71
CA GLU A 323 21.35 17.11 -6.85
C GLU A 323 20.66 16.30 -7.96
N MET A 324 21.32 16.13 -9.12
CA MET A 324 20.75 15.37 -10.23
C MET A 324 20.60 13.88 -9.94
N MET A 325 21.58 13.28 -9.24
CA MET A 325 21.56 11.86 -8.89
C MET A 325 20.53 11.53 -7.81
N LEU A 326 20.28 12.45 -6.88
CA LEU A 326 19.41 12.25 -5.71
C LEU A 326 18.06 12.96 -5.81
N SER A 327 17.78 13.65 -6.91
CA SER A 327 16.47 14.23 -7.19
C SER A 327 15.43 13.12 -7.34
N GLU A 328 14.29 13.30 -6.67
CA GLU A 328 13.12 12.41 -6.79
C GLU A 328 11.98 13.10 -7.54
N SER A 329 12.30 14.01 -8.50
CA SER A 329 11.28 14.54 -9.42
C SER A 329 10.49 13.41 -10.04
N GLN A 330 9.17 13.58 -10.05
CA GLN A 330 8.24 12.55 -10.48
C GLN A 330 8.13 12.45 -12.01
N GLU A 331 7.34 11.54 -12.51
CA GLU A 331 6.99 11.35 -13.93
C GLU A 331 8.21 11.11 -14.82
N ARG A 332 9.18 10.32 -14.32
CA ARG A 332 10.43 9.98 -15.03
C ARG A 332 10.64 8.48 -15.10
N MET A 333 11.18 8.02 -16.23
CA MET A 333 11.55 6.62 -16.46
C MET A 333 12.98 6.52 -16.97
N LEU A 334 13.63 5.40 -16.68
CA LEU A 334 14.91 5.01 -17.25
C LEU A 334 14.72 3.74 -18.06
N MET A 335 15.25 3.71 -19.28
CA MET A 335 15.18 2.54 -20.16
C MET A 335 16.55 2.19 -20.73
N VAL A 336 16.76 0.91 -21.03
CA VAL A 336 17.78 0.46 -21.97
C VAL A 336 17.11 0.09 -23.26
N LEU A 337 17.54 0.69 -24.36
CA LEU A 337 16.91 0.53 -25.68
C LEU A 337 17.87 -0.09 -26.69
N LYS A 338 17.31 -0.68 -27.77
CA LYS A 338 18.09 -1.09 -28.93
C LYS A 338 18.56 0.14 -29.71
N PRO A 339 19.89 0.29 -29.98
CA PRO A 339 20.44 1.49 -30.60
C PRO A 339 19.81 1.83 -31.96
N GLU A 340 19.49 0.84 -32.77
CA GLU A 340 18.88 0.99 -34.11
C GLU A 340 17.44 1.50 -34.08
N LYS A 341 16.82 1.54 -32.89
CA LYS A 341 15.44 2.00 -32.68
C LYS A 341 15.33 3.43 -32.16
N GLU A 342 16.44 4.12 -31.92
CA GLU A 342 16.45 5.47 -31.31
C GLU A 342 15.48 6.43 -32.00
N VAL A 343 15.51 6.52 -33.34
CA VAL A 343 14.66 7.45 -34.09
C VAL A 343 13.17 7.17 -33.86
N GLN A 344 12.79 5.88 -33.84
CA GLN A 344 11.41 5.46 -33.58
C GLN A 344 11.00 5.82 -32.14
N CYS A 345 11.86 5.54 -31.15
CA CYS A 345 11.59 5.83 -29.73
C CYS A 345 11.43 7.34 -29.50
N ARG A 346 12.35 8.13 -30.04
CA ARG A 346 12.30 9.61 -29.95
C ARG A 346 11.01 10.15 -30.53
N ALA A 347 10.58 9.69 -31.70
CA ALA A 347 9.35 10.15 -32.35
C ALA A 347 8.09 9.83 -31.50
N ILE A 348 8.07 8.72 -30.76
CA ILE A 348 6.95 8.39 -29.82
C ILE A 348 6.92 9.42 -28.69
N PHE A 349 8.06 9.71 -28.04
CA PHE A 349 8.09 10.65 -26.92
C PHE A 349 7.83 12.11 -27.36
N GLU A 350 8.33 12.52 -28.53
CA GLU A 350 7.99 13.80 -29.15
C GLU A 350 6.50 13.94 -29.45
N LYS A 351 5.83 12.89 -29.94
CA LYS A 351 4.38 12.85 -30.15
C LYS A 351 3.60 13.13 -28.86
N TRP A 352 4.09 12.61 -27.72
CA TRP A 352 3.47 12.77 -26.41
C TRP A 352 3.96 14.02 -25.66
N ASP A 353 4.80 14.88 -26.29
CA ASP A 353 5.38 16.08 -25.70
C ASP A 353 6.13 15.78 -24.40
N LEU A 354 7.04 14.79 -24.45
CA LEU A 354 7.88 14.33 -23.34
C LEU A 354 9.36 14.36 -23.72
N ASP A 355 10.22 14.62 -22.74
CA ASP A 355 11.66 14.58 -22.96
C ASP A 355 12.15 13.15 -23.26
N PHE A 356 13.13 13.05 -24.16
CA PHE A 356 13.85 11.84 -24.53
C PHE A 356 15.33 12.18 -24.67
N ALA A 357 16.18 11.61 -23.79
CA ALA A 357 17.62 11.87 -23.82
C ALA A 357 18.42 10.57 -23.60
N ILE A 358 19.38 10.26 -24.47
CA ILE A 358 20.38 9.25 -24.19
C ILE A 358 21.37 9.84 -23.20
N VAL A 359 21.35 9.35 -21.98
CA VAL A 359 22.15 9.90 -20.86
C VAL A 359 23.32 9.00 -20.48
N GLY A 360 23.47 7.83 -21.12
CA GLY A 360 24.55 6.91 -20.78
C GLY A 360 24.53 5.63 -21.59
N GLU A 361 25.29 4.68 -21.11
CA GLU A 361 25.49 3.36 -21.71
C GLU A 361 25.69 2.27 -20.67
N THR A 362 25.31 1.04 -21.02
CA THR A 362 25.67 -0.16 -20.25
C THR A 362 27.12 -0.53 -20.52
N ILE A 363 27.87 -0.92 -19.48
CA ILE A 363 29.27 -1.30 -19.58
C ILE A 363 29.52 -2.72 -19.04
N ARG A 364 30.64 -3.32 -19.44
CA ARG A 364 30.99 -4.69 -19.01
C ARG A 364 31.40 -4.77 -17.54
N ASP A 365 32.15 -3.78 -17.08
CA ASP A 365 32.73 -3.76 -15.72
C ASP A 365 31.62 -3.50 -14.69
N ASP A 366 31.71 -4.12 -13.53
CA ASP A 366 30.81 -3.88 -12.39
C ASP A 366 31.07 -2.50 -11.75
N LEU A 367 30.79 -1.44 -12.51
CA LEU A 367 31.02 -0.05 -12.09
C LEU A 367 29.79 0.81 -12.35
N PHE A 368 29.51 1.69 -11.40
CA PHE A 368 28.60 2.81 -11.55
C PHE A 368 29.44 4.08 -11.72
N ILE A 369 29.45 4.64 -12.93
CA ILE A 369 30.28 5.78 -13.31
C ILE A 369 29.39 6.97 -13.64
N ILE A 370 29.58 8.07 -12.92
CA ILE A 370 28.86 9.33 -13.11
C ILE A 370 29.84 10.40 -13.57
N GLN A 371 29.54 10.96 -14.74
CA GLN A 371 30.30 12.06 -15.34
C GLN A 371 29.48 13.34 -15.34
N HIS A 372 30.06 14.48 -14.99
CA HIS A 372 29.45 15.78 -15.05
C HIS A 372 30.51 16.87 -15.29
N ASN A 373 30.22 17.82 -16.21
CA ASN A 373 31.12 18.89 -16.63
C ASN A 373 32.52 18.36 -17.07
N GLY A 374 32.52 17.20 -17.73
CA GLY A 374 33.75 16.55 -18.20
C GLY A 374 34.60 15.86 -17.12
N GLU A 375 34.16 15.83 -15.87
CA GLU A 375 34.79 15.17 -14.74
C GLU A 375 34.03 13.96 -14.26
N ILE A 376 34.72 12.96 -13.71
CA ILE A 376 34.12 11.83 -13.01
C ILE A 376 33.72 12.27 -11.60
N LYS A 377 32.46 12.30 -11.29
CA LYS A 377 31.92 12.68 -9.98
C LYS A 377 31.63 11.48 -9.07
N ALA A 378 31.42 10.29 -9.64
CA ALA A 378 31.34 9.04 -8.90
C ALA A 378 31.90 7.89 -9.74
N GLN A 379 32.63 6.98 -9.09
CA GLN A 379 33.07 5.70 -9.67
C GLN A 379 33.17 4.65 -8.57
N VAL A 380 32.15 3.83 -8.45
CA VAL A 380 32.00 2.84 -7.37
C VAL A 380 31.57 1.49 -7.94
N PRO A 381 31.86 0.36 -7.24
CA PRO A 381 31.33 -0.94 -7.63
C PRO A 381 29.79 -0.92 -7.54
N LEU A 382 29.10 -1.25 -8.63
CA LEU A 382 27.65 -1.15 -8.72
C LEU A 382 26.94 -2.11 -7.73
N LYS A 383 27.43 -3.35 -7.64
CA LYS A 383 26.88 -4.35 -6.71
C LYS A 383 27.02 -3.98 -5.23
N ALA A 384 27.97 -3.10 -4.88
CA ALA A 384 28.08 -2.61 -3.51
C ALA A 384 26.91 -1.72 -3.10
N LEU A 385 26.25 -1.10 -4.06
CA LEU A 385 25.09 -0.23 -3.82
C LEU A 385 23.77 -1.01 -3.62
N SER A 386 23.68 -2.24 -4.15
CA SER A 386 22.44 -3.07 -4.17
C SER A 386 22.64 -4.42 -3.49
N GLY A 387 23.08 -5.43 -4.23
CA GLY A 387 23.13 -6.83 -3.78
C GLY A 387 24.04 -7.08 -2.56
N ASN A 388 25.09 -6.28 -2.38
CA ASN A 388 26.02 -6.34 -1.26
C ASN A 388 25.82 -5.20 -0.23
N SER A 389 24.65 -4.54 -0.21
CA SER A 389 24.29 -3.55 0.80
C SER A 389 24.27 -4.16 2.21
N PRO A 390 24.46 -3.36 3.28
CA PRO A 390 24.40 -3.88 4.65
C PRO A 390 23.11 -4.64 4.94
N GLU A 391 23.21 -5.76 5.68
CA GLU A 391 22.06 -6.52 6.19
C GLU A 391 22.27 -6.74 7.69
N TYR A 392 21.27 -6.35 8.51
CA TYR A 392 21.35 -6.44 9.96
C TYR A 392 20.53 -7.59 10.52
N ASP A 393 21.12 -8.35 11.44
CA ASP A 393 20.40 -9.26 12.32
C ASP A 393 20.12 -8.55 13.65
N ARG A 394 19.11 -7.67 13.65
CA ARG A 394 18.77 -6.89 14.84
C ARG A 394 18.21 -7.80 15.93
N SER A 395 18.62 -7.53 17.18
CA SER A 395 18.05 -8.21 18.34
C SER A 395 16.56 -7.88 18.48
N TRP A 396 15.77 -8.87 18.83
CA TRP A 396 14.35 -8.69 19.04
C TRP A 396 13.84 -9.48 20.24
N LYS A 397 12.76 -9.02 20.83
CA LYS A 397 12.02 -9.75 21.88
C LYS A 397 10.52 -9.62 21.65
N ALA A 398 9.78 -10.66 22.01
CA ALA A 398 8.33 -10.61 21.94
C ALA A 398 7.81 -9.47 22.83
N PRO A 399 6.86 -8.65 22.35
CA PRO A 399 6.20 -7.66 23.18
C PRO A 399 5.45 -8.30 24.34
N ALA A 400 5.19 -7.51 25.38
CA ALA A 400 4.40 -7.98 26.51
C ALA A 400 2.97 -8.36 26.04
N LYS A 401 2.41 -9.41 26.62
CA LYS A 401 1.01 -9.78 26.36
C LYS A 401 0.08 -8.65 26.79
N ALA A 402 -1.00 -8.46 26.03
CA ALA A 402 -2.04 -7.53 26.38
C ALA A 402 -2.60 -7.82 27.80
N ASN A 403 -2.92 -6.76 28.53
CA ASN A 403 -3.60 -6.89 29.82
C ASN A 403 -4.97 -7.59 29.62
N PRO A 404 -5.46 -8.36 30.61
CA PRO A 404 -6.82 -8.89 30.54
C PRO A 404 -7.85 -7.79 30.27
N LEU A 405 -8.87 -8.11 29.49
CA LEU A 405 -10.00 -7.20 29.31
C LEU A 405 -10.69 -6.96 30.65
N PRO A 406 -10.87 -5.71 31.11
CA PRO A 406 -11.69 -5.41 32.27
C PRO A 406 -13.14 -5.87 32.05
N GLU A 407 -13.84 -6.22 33.12
CA GLU A 407 -15.25 -6.58 33.05
C GLU A 407 -16.09 -5.38 32.55
N THR A 408 -16.77 -5.56 31.42
CA THR A 408 -17.66 -4.55 30.84
C THR A 408 -19.05 -4.69 31.41
N LYS A 409 -19.73 -3.54 31.62
CA LYS A 409 -21.15 -3.57 32.01
C LYS A 409 -22.00 -3.96 30.80
N LYS A 410 -23.09 -4.68 31.05
CA LYS A 410 -24.13 -4.92 30.04
C LYS A 410 -24.74 -3.59 29.60
N PHE A 411 -25.01 -3.46 28.33
CA PHE A 411 -25.52 -2.24 27.71
C PHE A 411 -26.67 -2.56 26.72
N ASN A 412 -27.41 -1.53 26.33
CA ASN A 412 -28.43 -1.64 25.31
C ASN A 412 -27.76 -1.82 23.92
N PRO A 413 -28.06 -2.87 23.15
CA PRO A 413 -27.47 -3.08 21.84
C PRO A 413 -27.65 -1.91 20.84
N ILE A 414 -28.75 -1.16 20.93
CA ILE A 414 -28.94 0.05 20.10
C ILE A 414 -27.96 1.15 20.51
N GLU A 415 -27.69 1.34 21.80
CA GLU A 415 -26.67 2.32 22.26
C GLU A 415 -25.27 1.88 21.82
N GLY A 416 -24.98 0.57 21.86
CA GLY A 416 -23.74 0.02 21.35
C GLY A 416 -23.56 0.27 19.86
N LEU A 417 -24.57 -0.02 19.06
CA LEU A 417 -24.56 0.27 17.62
C LEU A 417 -24.37 1.79 17.37
N GLN A 418 -25.09 2.64 18.12
CA GLN A 418 -24.95 4.10 18.00
C GLN A 418 -23.54 4.58 18.30
N SER A 419 -22.83 3.99 19.28
CA SER A 419 -21.45 4.35 19.57
C SER A 419 -20.52 4.05 18.39
N LEU A 420 -20.75 2.95 17.69
CA LEU A 420 -19.97 2.57 16.50
C LEU A 420 -20.30 3.47 15.29
N ILE A 421 -21.56 3.57 14.90
CA ILE A 421 -21.95 4.32 13.68
C ILE A 421 -21.75 5.83 13.78
N ASN A 422 -21.49 6.37 14.97
CA ASN A 422 -21.10 7.77 15.19
C ASN A 422 -19.58 7.94 15.30
N SER A 423 -18.82 6.86 15.42
CA SER A 423 -17.36 6.92 15.44
C SER A 423 -16.78 7.20 14.04
N PRO A 424 -15.74 8.03 13.93
CA PRO A 424 -15.05 8.26 12.68
C PRO A 424 -14.44 6.97 12.10
N ASN A 425 -14.23 5.94 12.92
CA ASN A 425 -13.70 4.65 12.47
C ASN A 425 -14.76 3.79 11.76
N TYR A 426 -16.04 3.87 12.16
CA TYR A 426 -17.08 2.92 11.73
C TYR A 426 -18.31 3.57 11.05
N CYS A 427 -18.41 4.90 10.99
CA CYS A 427 -19.43 5.58 10.19
C CYS A 427 -19.09 5.54 8.70
N SER A 428 -20.07 5.88 7.85
CA SER A 428 -19.89 5.92 6.39
C SER A 428 -18.73 6.82 5.97
N LYS A 429 -17.86 6.31 5.10
CA LYS A 429 -16.75 7.05 4.51
C LYS A 429 -17.12 7.74 3.20
N GLN A 430 -18.41 7.94 2.93
CA GLN A 430 -18.91 8.53 1.69
C GLN A 430 -18.22 9.87 1.38
N TRP A 431 -17.99 10.72 2.38
CA TRP A 431 -17.28 11.99 2.21
C TRP A 431 -15.88 11.80 1.58
N VAL A 432 -15.19 10.71 1.90
CA VAL A 432 -13.88 10.38 1.33
C VAL A 432 -14.05 9.88 -0.11
N PHE A 433 -14.76 8.78 -0.31
CA PHE A 433 -14.76 8.10 -1.61
C PHE A 433 -15.58 8.81 -2.70
N GLN A 434 -16.49 9.72 -2.35
CA GLN A 434 -17.17 10.54 -3.36
C GLN A 434 -16.27 11.57 -4.04
N GLN A 435 -15.06 11.82 -3.52
CA GLN A 435 -14.05 12.68 -4.13
C GLN A 435 -13.19 11.92 -5.16
N TYR A 436 -13.31 10.60 -5.21
CA TYR A 436 -12.59 9.72 -6.11
C TYR A 436 -13.48 9.28 -7.27
N ASP A 437 -12.95 9.34 -8.49
CA ASP A 437 -13.65 8.72 -9.61
C ASP A 437 -13.49 7.20 -9.55
N SER A 438 -14.55 6.53 -9.15
CA SER A 438 -14.61 5.07 -9.10
C SER A 438 -15.14 4.45 -10.39
N GLN A 439 -15.57 5.26 -11.38
CA GLN A 439 -16.25 4.80 -12.60
C GLN A 439 -15.47 5.07 -13.89
N VAL A 440 -14.38 5.80 -13.83
CA VAL A 440 -13.52 6.01 -15.01
C VAL A 440 -13.08 4.65 -15.57
N MET A 441 -12.94 4.55 -16.90
CA MET A 441 -12.79 3.31 -17.69
C MET A 441 -14.07 2.45 -17.80
N ALA A 442 -15.11 2.69 -17.00
CA ALA A 442 -16.42 2.03 -17.02
C ALA A 442 -16.40 0.50 -16.76
N ASP A 443 -15.41 0.02 -16.03
CA ASP A 443 -15.24 -1.40 -15.69
C ASP A 443 -15.55 -1.73 -14.23
N THR A 444 -15.81 -0.76 -13.36
CA THR A 444 -16.13 -0.98 -11.95
C THR A 444 -17.56 -1.52 -11.78
N LYS A 445 -17.71 -2.66 -11.12
CA LYS A 445 -18.98 -3.31 -10.77
C LYS A 445 -19.36 -3.14 -9.31
N ILE A 446 -18.40 -3.25 -8.39
CA ILE A 446 -18.59 -2.96 -6.96
C ILE A 446 -17.76 -1.73 -6.64
N THR A 447 -18.46 -0.67 -6.23
CA THR A 447 -17.89 0.64 -5.88
C THR A 447 -17.44 0.67 -4.42
N PRO A 448 -16.68 1.71 -3.98
CA PRO A 448 -16.33 1.90 -2.57
C PRO A 448 -17.55 1.86 -1.64
N GLY A 449 -17.35 1.31 -0.44
CA GLY A 449 -18.40 1.08 0.56
C GLY A 449 -18.70 -0.40 0.82
N SER A 450 -18.02 -1.31 0.13
CA SER A 450 -18.04 -2.76 0.36
C SER A 450 -16.65 -3.24 0.81
N GLY A 451 -16.55 -4.44 1.37
CA GLY A 451 -15.28 -5.02 1.83
C GLY A 451 -14.24 -5.25 0.72
N ALA A 452 -14.69 -5.39 -0.54
CA ALA A 452 -13.81 -5.44 -1.70
C ALA A 452 -14.44 -4.69 -2.88
N GLY A 453 -13.60 -4.02 -3.69
CA GLY A 453 -14.00 -3.45 -4.97
C GLY A 453 -13.88 -4.49 -6.09
N LEU A 454 -14.70 -4.40 -7.14
CA LEU A 454 -14.73 -5.34 -8.25
C LEU A 454 -14.69 -4.62 -9.59
N VAL A 455 -13.79 -5.05 -10.48
CA VAL A 455 -13.68 -4.53 -11.85
C VAL A 455 -13.75 -5.67 -12.87
N ARG A 456 -14.35 -5.38 -14.03
CA ARG A 456 -14.31 -6.29 -15.18
C ARG A 456 -12.92 -6.29 -15.82
N VAL A 457 -12.49 -7.45 -16.30
CA VAL A 457 -11.37 -7.54 -17.24
C VAL A 457 -11.90 -7.22 -18.63
N HIS A 458 -11.59 -6.02 -19.12
CA HIS A 458 -12.15 -5.49 -20.36
C HIS A 458 -11.98 -6.46 -21.54
N GLY A 459 -13.06 -6.69 -22.29
CA GLY A 459 -13.08 -7.61 -23.45
C GLY A 459 -13.27 -9.10 -23.09
N THR A 460 -13.42 -9.43 -21.80
CA THR A 460 -13.72 -10.77 -21.30
C THR A 460 -14.95 -10.78 -20.41
N LYS A 461 -15.30 -11.94 -19.84
CA LYS A 461 -16.28 -12.05 -18.75
C LYS A 461 -15.62 -12.24 -17.38
N LYS A 462 -14.30 -12.29 -17.32
CA LYS A 462 -13.55 -12.37 -16.05
C LYS A 462 -13.67 -11.07 -15.28
N GLU A 463 -13.55 -11.17 -13.95
CA GLU A 463 -13.57 -10.03 -13.04
C GLU A 463 -12.47 -10.17 -11.99
N LEU A 464 -11.94 -9.04 -11.52
CA LEU A 464 -10.95 -8.97 -10.47
C LEU A 464 -11.48 -8.20 -9.29
N ALA A 465 -11.38 -8.80 -8.11
CA ALA A 465 -11.69 -8.16 -6.83
C ALA A 465 -10.40 -7.74 -6.12
N PHE A 466 -10.46 -6.62 -5.41
CA PHE A 466 -9.34 -6.05 -4.67
C PHE A 466 -9.80 -5.60 -3.29
N THR A 467 -8.96 -5.87 -2.29
CA THR A 467 -9.17 -5.39 -0.90
C THR A 467 -7.84 -5.01 -0.25
N ALA A 468 -7.91 -4.23 0.83
CA ALA A 468 -6.76 -3.87 1.66
C ALA A 468 -7.19 -3.85 3.13
N ASP A 469 -6.54 -4.67 3.97
CA ASP A 469 -7.03 -4.96 5.31
C ASP A 469 -5.91 -5.00 6.36
N VAL A 470 -6.22 -4.50 7.55
CA VAL A 470 -5.45 -4.68 8.78
C VAL A 470 -6.26 -4.23 10.00
N THR A 471 -6.10 -4.88 11.15
CA THR A 471 -6.60 -4.41 12.44
C THR A 471 -5.42 -4.12 13.38
N PRO A 472 -4.87 -2.88 13.40
CA PRO A 472 -3.64 -2.56 14.11
C PRO A 472 -3.69 -2.82 15.62
N ARG A 473 -4.84 -2.67 16.28
CA ARG A 473 -5.02 -3.00 17.70
C ARG A 473 -4.84 -4.49 18.00
N TYR A 474 -5.20 -5.38 17.07
CA TYR A 474 -4.91 -6.81 17.18
C TYR A 474 -3.41 -7.08 17.06
N VAL A 475 -2.74 -6.43 16.11
CA VAL A 475 -1.29 -6.55 15.91
C VAL A 475 -0.52 -6.05 17.13
N LYS A 476 -0.97 -4.94 17.77
CA LYS A 476 -0.38 -4.43 19.00
C LYS A 476 -0.52 -5.41 20.15
N ALA A 477 -1.69 -6.04 20.30
CA ALA A 477 -1.99 -6.96 21.38
C ALA A 477 -1.25 -8.32 21.23
N ASP A 478 -1.19 -8.85 20.02
CA ASP A 478 -0.42 -10.03 19.64
C ASP A 478 -0.03 -9.93 18.15
N PRO A 479 1.21 -9.56 17.84
CA PRO A 479 1.63 -9.34 16.46
C PRO A 479 1.52 -10.57 15.55
N PHE A 480 1.70 -11.78 16.12
CA PHE A 480 1.58 -13.02 15.36
C PHE A 480 0.12 -13.30 14.96
N ILE A 481 -0.80 -13.16 15.90
CA ILE A 481 -2.24 -13.33 15.63
C ILE A 481 -2.76 -12.20 14.76
N GLY A 482 -2.39 -10.94 15.02
CA GLY A 482 -2.79 -9.79 14.20
C GLY A 482 -2.28 -9.87 12.76
N GLY A 483 -1.05 -10.38 12.55
CA GLY A 483 -0.54 -10.65 11.21
C GLY A 483 -1.31 -11.76 10.47
N LYS A 484 -1.73 -12.82 11.19
CA LYS A 484 -2.64 -13.85 10.62
C LYS A 484 -3.98 -13.25 10.24
N GLN A 485 -4.55 -12.43 11.13
CA GLN A 485 -5.87 -11.85 10.96
C GLN A 485 -5.93 -10.95 9.72
N ALA A 486 -4.92 -10.11 9.46
CA ALA A 486 -4.89 -9.25 8.29
C ALA A 486 -5.00 -10.03 6.97
N VAL A 487 -4.30 -11.17 6.85
CA VAL A 487 -4.42 -12.06 5.67
C VAL A 487 -5.78 -12.76 5.62
N ALA A 488 -6.30 -13.20 6.78
CA ALA A 488 -7.58 -13.90 6.87
C ALA A 488 -8.76 -12.97 6.53
N GLU A 489 -8.71 -11.70 6.96
CA GLU A 489 -9.72 -10.70 6.63
C GLU A 489 -9.71 -10.37 5.13
N ALA A 490 -8.55 -10.14 4.55
CA ALA A 490 -8.42 -9.96 3.11
C ALA A 490 -8.97 -11.18 2.33
N PHE A 491 -8.70 -12.40 2.79
CA PHE A 491 -9.29 -13.61 2.22
C PHE A 491 -10.81 -13.61 2.31
N ARG A 492 -11.39 -13.25 3.47
CA ARG A 492 -12.85 -13.19 3.68
C ARG A 492 -13.51 -12.15 2.78
N ASN A 493 -12.95 -10.94 2.70
CA ASN A 493 -13.49 -9.86 1.87
C ASN A 493 -13.57 -10.24 0.39
N LEU A 494 -12.56 -10.91 -0.13
CA LEU A 494 -12.60 -11.43 -1.51
C LEU A 494 -13.66 -12.51 -1.69
N CYS A 495 -13.77 -13.46 -0.75
CA CYS A 495 -14.80 -14.50 -0.79
C CYS A 495 -16.20 -13.91 -0.68
N ALA A 496 -16.41 -12.86 0.12
CA ALA A 496 -17.70 -12.22 0.34
C ALA A 496 -18.28 -11.61 -0.95
N VAL A 497 -17.45 -11.13 -1.87
CA VAL A 497 -17.89 -10.66 -3.19
C VAL A 497 -17.92 -11.78 -4.24
N GLY A 498 -17.64 -13.03 -3.85
CA GLY A 498 -17.66 -14.19 -4.73
C GLY A 498 -16.36 -14.43 -5.48
N ALA A 499 -15.31 -13.66 -5.24
CA ALA A 499 -14.04 -13.80 -5.94
C ALA A 499 -13.10 -14.79 -5.22
N LYS A 500 -12.49 -15.70 -5.97
CA LYS A 500 -11.50 -16.63 -5.43
C LYS A 500 -10.18 -15.90 -5.17
N PRO A 501 -9.68 -15.85 -3.91
CA PRO A 501 -8.39 -15.26 -3.60
C PRO A 501 -7.25 -15.97 -4.34
N ILE A 502 -6.32 -15.22 -4.95
CA ILE A 502 -5.22 -15.77 -5.76
C ILE A 502 -3.84 -15.33 -5.33
N ALA A 503 -3.68 -14.13 -4.79
CA ALA A 503 -2.40 -13.61 -4.30
C ALA A 503 -2.60 -12.35 -3.44
N SER A 504 -1.51 -11.92 -2.79
CA SER A 504 -1.50 -10.72 -1.95
C SER A 504 -0.18 -9.95 -2.06
N THR A 505 -0.19 -8.72 -1.56
CA THR A 505 0.96 -7.84 -1.33
C THR A 505 0.93 -7.37 0.10
N ASP A 506 2.08 -7.15 0.72
CA ASP A 506 2.17 -6.61 2.07
C ASP A 506 2.69 -5.17 2.09
N ASN A 507 2.26 -4.41 3.08
CA ASN A 507 2.78 -3.07 3.37
C ASN A 507 2.98 -2.94 4.87
N LEU A 508 4.23 -3.07 5.30
CA LEU A 508 4.61 -3.24 6.70
C LEU A 508 5.05 -1.91 7.31
N ASN A 509 4.15 -1.26 8.09
CA ASN A 509 4.43 0.01 8.75
C ASN A 509 4.68 -0.22 10.24
N PHE A 510 5.91 0.07 10.71
CA PHE A 510 6.34 -0.14 12.09
C PHE A 510 7.22 1.03 12.57
N GLY A 511 7.40 1.14 13.89
CA GLY A 511 8.31 2.11 14.51
C GLY A 511 9.79 1.78 14.27
N ASN A 512 10.65 2.27 15.17
CA ASN A 512 12.10 2.13 15.04
C ASN A 512 12.57 0.67 15.29
N PRO A 513 13.15 -0.01 14.28
CA PRO A 513 13.58 -1.40 14.37
C PRO A 513 14.81 -1.61 15.28
N GLU A 514 15.46 -0.55 15.74
CA GLU A 514 16.55 -0.60 16.70
C GLU A 514 16.07 -0.89 18.13
N LYS A 515 14.76 -0.65 18.39
CA LYS A 515 14.10 -1.03 19.64
C LYS A 515 13.72 -2.51 19.59
N PRO A 516 14.24 -3.39 20.47
CA PRO A 516 13.99 -4.83 20.38
C PRO A 516 12.52 -5.26 20.44
N GLU A 517 11.66 -4.50 21.12
CA GLU A 517 10.23 -4.75 21.17
C GLU A 517 9.55 -4.45 19.82
N ILE A 518 9.90 -3.34 19.18
CA ILE A 518 9.37 -2.96 17.87
C ILE A 518 9.85 -3.97 16.80
N MET A 519 11.12 -4.33 16.84
CA MET A 519 11.63 -5.39 15.98
C MET A 519 10.90 -6.73 16.25
N GLY A 520 10.53 -7.03 17.49
CA GLY A 520 9.73 -8.18 17.86
C GLY A 520 8.32 -8.14 17.28
N GLN A 521 7.68 -6.97 17.24
CA GLN A 521 6.38 -6.79 16.57
C GLN A 521 6.50 -7.13 15.08
N LEU A 522 7.48 -6.57 14.37
CA LEU A 522 7.73 -6.83 12.96
C LEU A 522 7.96 -8.32 12.68
N VAL A 523 8.87 -8.94 13.42
CA VAL A 523 9.22 -10.38 13.25
C VAL A 523 8.03 -11.29 13.46
N LEU A 524 7.23 -11.05 14.49
CA LEU A 524 6.08 -11.89 14.81
C LEU A 524 4.93 -11.65 13.81
N ALA A 525 4.70 -10.42 13.40
CA ALA A 525 3.70 -10.10 12.36
C ALA A 525 4.06 -10.80 11.04
N ILE A 526 5.30 -10.70 10.56
CA ILE A 526 5.76 -11.42 9.37
C ILE A 526 5.56 -12.93 9.49
N LYS A 527 5.84 -13.53 10.64
CA LYS A 527 5.60 -14.97 10.86
C LYS A 527 4.11 -15.33 10.81
N GLY A 528 3.25 -14.48 11.36
CA GLY A 528 1.79 -14.65 11.30
C GLY A 528 1.26 -14.55 9.86
N ILE A 529 1.68 -13.51 9.14
CA ILE A 529 1.37 -13.32 7.72
C ILE A 529 1.82 -14.53 6.89
N ALA A 530 3.06 -14.98 7.08
CA ALA A 530 3.61 -16.12 6.35
C ALA A 530 2.83 -17.42 6.57
N GLU A 531 2.38 -17.68 7.82
CA GLU A 531 1.58 -18.85 8.14
C GLU A 531 0.20 -18.78 7.47
N ALA A 532 -0.48 -17.64 7.57
CA ALA A 532 -1.81 -17.44 6.98
C ALA A 532 -1.76 -17.47 5.45
N ALA A 533 -0.86 -16.72 4.83
CA ALA A 533 -0.69 -16.67 3.38
C ALA A 533 -0.39 -18.07 2.78
N LYS A 534 0.41 -18.87 3.48
CA LYS A 534 0.68 -20.26 3.09
C LYS A 534 -0.54 -21.15 3.18
N LYS A 535 -1.32 -21.06 4.29
CA LYS A 535 -2.49 -21.91 4.54
C LYS A 535 -3.68 -21.54 3.64
N LEU A 536 -3.88 -20.27 3.40
CA LEU A 536 -4.95 -19.74 2.56
C LEU A 536 -4.56 -19.69 1.06
N GLU A 537 -3.33 -20.12 0.72
CA GLU A 537 -2.83 -20.15 -0.66
C GLU A 537 -2.83 -18.77 -1.33
N MET A 538 -2.50 -17.73 -0.56
CA MET A 538 -2.37 -16.35 -1.01
C MET A 538 -0.89 -15.91 -0.98
N PRO A 539 -0.06 -16.30 -1.98
CA PRO A 539 1.35 -15.93 -2.00
C PRO A 539 1.53 -14.41 -1.99
N ILE A 540 2.56 -13.93 -1.27
CA ILE A 540 2.96 -12.53 -1.22
C ILE A 540 3.87 -12.28 -2.43
N VAL A 541 3.38 -11.57 -3.45
CA VAL A 541 4.09 -11.40 -4.73
C VAL A 541 4.79 -10.06 -4.88
N SER A 542 4.47 -9.11 -4.01
CA SER A 542 5.12 -7.80 -3.91
C SER A 542 4.97 -7.27 -2.48
N GLY A 543 5.60 -6.16 -2.17
CA GLY A 543 5.43 -5.54 -0.85
C GLY A 543 6.34 -4.35 -0.64
N ASN A 544 6.15 -3.68 0.50
CA ASN A 544 6.94 -2.56 0.96
C ASN A 544 7.11 -2.60 2.48
N VAL A 545 8.22 -2.10 2.99
CA VAL A 545 8.46 -1.95 4.43
C VAL A 545 8.79 -0.50 4.74
N SER A 546 8.00 0.12 5.61
CA SER A 546 8.21 1.45 6.15
C SER A 546 8.51 1.36 7.65
N LEU A 547 9.72 1.73 8.04
CA LEU A 547 10.18 1.71 9.43
C LEU A 547 10.44 3.13 9.93
N TYR A 548 10.77 3.26 11.22
CA TYR A 548 10.99 4.56 11.89
C TYR A 548 9.74 5.46 11.92
N ASN A 549 8.53 4.86 11.82
CA ASN A 549 7.28 5.60 11.99
C ASN A 549 7.06 5.90 13.48
N GLU A 550 7.77 6.89 13.97
CA GLU A 550 7.75 7.38 15.36
C GLU A 550 7.78 8.90 15.39
N THR A 551 7.16 9.46 16.43
CA THR A 551 7.21 10.89 16.71
C THR A 551 7.58 11.08 18.17
N ASP A 552 8.64 11.84 18.45
CA ASP A 552 9.19 12.05 19.80
C ASP A 552 9.47 10.74 20.56
N GLY A 553 9.89 9.70 19.84
CA GLY A 553 10.22 8.39 20.36
C GLY A 553 9.02 7.48 20.65
N GLU A 554 7.78 7.93 20.37
CA GLU A 554 6.55 7.13 20.49
C GLU A 554 6.19 6.52 19.13
N PRO A 555 6.10 5.17 19.03
CA PRO A 555 5.79 4.50 17.77
C PRO A 555 4.30 4.56 17.44
N ILE A 556 4.00 4.50 16.14
CA ILE A 556 2.64 4.20 15.65
C ILE A 556 2.18 2.82 16.14
N LEU A 557 0.86 2.54 16.03
CA LEU A 557 0.40 1.15 16.06
C LEU A 557 1.09 0.34 14.96
N PRO A 558 1.53 -0.90 15.26
CA PRO A 558 2.07 -1.78 14.22
C PRO A 558 0.99 -2.06 13.17
N THR A 559 1.24 -1.66 11.93
CA THR A 559 0.22 -1.64 10.85
C THR A 559 0.73 -2.39 9.61
N PRO A 560 0.73 -3.73 9.64
CA PRO A 560 1.06 -4.56 8.48
C PRO A 560 -0.18 -4.75 7.59
N THR A 561 -0.43 -3.81 6.68
CA THR A 561 -1.57 -3.87 5.76
C THR A 561 -1.35 -4.92 4.68
N ILE A 562 -2.39 -5.69 4.38
CA ILE A 562 -2.40 -6.70 3.32
C ILE A 562 -3.33 -6.23 2.20
N GLY A 563 -2.75 -5.98 1.03
CA GLY A 563 -3.52 -5.83 -0.20
C GLY A 563 -3.71 -7.20 -0.86
N ALA A 564 -4.89 -7.51 -1.37
CA ALA A 564 -5.16 -8.83 -1.94
C ALA A 564 -5.99 -8.76 -3.22
N VAL A 565 -5.81 -9.80 -4.05
CA VAL A 565 -6.47 -9.93 -5.36
C VAL A 565 -7.24 -11.25 -5.41
N GLY A 566 -8.49 -11.17 -5.87
CA GLY A 566 -9.37 -12.29 -6.15
C GLY A 566 -9.79 -12.31 -7.61
N LEU A 567 -10.06 -13.51 -8.14
CA LEU A 567 -10.46 -13.74 -9.51
C LEU A 567 -11.84 -14.41 -9.56
N LEU A 568 -12.73 -13.88 -10.41
CA LEU A 568 -13.90 -14.59 -10.92
C LEU A 568 -13.63 -14.98 -12.37
N ASN A 569 -13.82 -16.26 -12.69
CA ASN A 569 -13.73 -16.76 -14.06
C ASN A 569 -15.02 -16.43 -14.85
N GLU A 570 -15.01 -16.70 -16.15
CA GLU A 570 -16.09 -16.32 -17.07
C GLU A 570 -17.46 -16.92 -16.76
N ASP A 571 -17.51 -18.03 -16.05
CA ASP A 571 -18.72 -18.78 -15.64
C ASP A 571 -19.12 -18.55 -14.17
N GLU A 572 -18.42 -17.66 -13.47
CA GLU A 572 -18.69 -17.33 -12.08
C GLU A 572 -19.36 -15.96 -11.97
N GLU A 573 -20.44 -15.86 -11.21
CA GLU A 573 -21.14 -14.60 -10.97
C GLU A 573 -20.72 -14.00 -9.62
N PRO A 574 -20.53 -12.68 -9.53
CA PRO A 574 -20.25 -12.02 -8.26
C PRO A 574 -21.47 -11.92 -7.35
N ILE A 575 -21.22 -11.76 -6.06
CA ILE A 575 -22.24 -11.42 -5.07
C ILE A 575 -22.32 -9.88 -5.00
N LEU A 576 -23.40 -9.30 -5.55
CA LEU A 576 -23.56 -7.84 -5.72
C LEU A 576 -24.43 -7.16 -4.64
N ASN A 577 -24.65 -7.82 -3.50
CA ASN A 577 -25.45 -7.31 -2.38
C ASN A 577 -26.84 -6.81 -2.80
N SER A 578 -27.60 -7.68 -3.51
CA SER A 578 -29.00 -7.44 -3.89
C SER A 578 -29.92 -7.71 -2.70
N ILE A 579 -30.15 -6.72 -1.87
CA ILE A 579 -30.86 -6.83 -0.59
C ILE A 579 -32.36 -6.67 -0.79
N ASN A 580 -33.16 -7.64 -0.31
CA ASN A 580 -34.60 -7.62 -0.45
C ASN A 580 -35.31 -7.72 0.90
N SER A 581 -36.49 -7.08 1.00
CA SER A 581 -37.36 -7.23 2.18
C SER A 581 -37.90 -8.67 2.26
N GLY A 582 -37.70 -9.29 3.42
CA GLY A 582 -38.05 -10.68 3.67
C GLY A 582 -36.86 -11.65 3.55
N ASP A 583 -35.70 -11.20 3.11
CA ASP A 583 -34.50 -12.04 3.12
C ASP A 583 -34.14 -12.43 4.56
N LEU A 584 -33.74 -13.68 4.74
CA LEU A 584 -33.25 -14.21 6.00
C LEU A 584 -31.80 -13.79 6.18
N LEU A 585 -31.44 -13.35 7.38
CA LEU A 585 -30.05 -13.13 7.80
C LEU A 585 -29.50 -14.41 8.41
N LEU A 586 -28.40 -14.90 7.84
CA LEU A 586 -27.72 -16.12 8.29
C LEU A 586 -26.26 -15.77 8.63
N VAL A 587 -25.74 -16.36 9.71
CA VAL A 587 -24.31 -16.32 10.03
C VAL A 587 -23.68 -17.65 9.64
N VAL A 588 -22.61 -17.58 8.86
CA VAL A 588 -21.72 -18.70 8.54
C VAL A 588 -20.51 -18.62 9.45
N GLY A 589 -20.17 -19.74 10.12
CA GLY A 589 -19.07 -19.82 11.10
C GLY A 589 -19.53 -19.81 12.56
N GLU A 590 -18.65 -20.18 13.45
CA GLU A 590 -18.92 -20.27 14.89
C GLU A 590 -18.84 -18.89 15.56
N THR A 591 -19.75 -18.59 16.48
CA THR A 591 -19.77 -17.37 17.28
C THR A 591 -19.59 -17.72 18.76
N SER A 592 -18.58 -17.17 19.39
CA SER A 592 -18.29 -17.30 20.83
C SER A 592 -18.45 -16.01 21.61
N GLY A 593 -18.58 -14.86 20.92
CA GLY A 593 -18.73 -13.55 21.55
C GLY A 593 -17.43 -12.98 22.07
N HIS A 594 -16.35 -13.08 21.30
CA HIS A 594 -15.03 -12.59 21.70
C HIS A 594 -14.95 -11.07 21.66
N LEU A 595 -14.79 -10.43 22.83
CA LEU A 595 -14.71 -8.97 22.99
C LEU A 595 -13.29 -8.42 23.16
N GLY A 596 -12.27 -9.26 23.28
CA GLY A 596 -10.87 -8.81 23.43
C GLY A 596 -10.43 -7.97 22.23
N GLN A 597 -9.98 -6.73 22.47
CA GLN A 597 -9.58 -5.76 21.44
C GLN A 597 -10.70 -5.36 20.47
N SER A 598 -11.98 -5.61 20.78
CA SER A 598 -13.08 -5.30 19.88
C SER A 598 -13.36 -3.79 19.74
N ALA A 599 -13.97 -3.40 18.61
CA ALA A 599 -14.40 -2.05 18.31
C ALA A 599 -15.33 -1.50 19.40
N ILE A 600 -16.32 -2.31 19.84
CA ILE A 600 -17.28 -1.86 20.85
C ILE A 600 -16.62 -1.56 22.19
N VAL A 601 -15.61 -2.34 22.59
CA VAL A 601 -14.89 -2.11 23.85
C VAL A 601 -14.06 -0.83 23.78
N ASN A 602 -13.45 -0.56 22.63
CA ASN A 602 -12.69 0.65 22.41
C ASN A 602 -13.60 1.91 22.35
N GLU A 603 -14.61 1.88 21.50
CA GLU A 603 -15.43 3.07 21.20
C GLU A 603 -16.44 3.41 22.31
N MET A 604 -17.06 2.42 22.91
CA MET A 604 -18.10 2.66 23.92
C MET A 604 -17.55 2.82 25.33
N PHE A 605 -16.44 2.14 25.65
CA PHE A 605 -15.91 2.12 27.01
C PHE A 605 -14.54 2.78 27.15
N ASP A 606 -13.91 3.21 26.06
CA ASP A 606 -12.52 3.73 26.01
C ASP A 606 -11.54 2.76 26.71
N LEU A 607 -11.72 1.46 26.47
CA LEU A 607 -10.91 0.39 27.04
C LEU A 607 -10.12 -0.33 25.96
N GLN A 608 -8.89 -0.67 26.29
CA GLN A 608 -8.04 -1.54 25.49
C GLN A 608 -7.59 -2.70 26.36
N GLY A 609 -7.82 -3.94 25.90
CA GLY A 609 -7.43 -5.12 26.67
C GLY A 609 -7.94 -6.41 26.07
N GLY A 610 -7.50 -7.52 26.65
CA GLY A 610 -7.76 -8.85 26.14
C GLY A 610 -6.80 -9.25 25.01
N ALA A 611 -6.76 -10.56 24.73
CA ALA A 611 -6.10 -11.08 23.55
C ALA A 611 -6.94 -10.74 22.30
N PRO A 612 -6.35 -10.61 21.10
CA PRO A 612 -7.11 -10.56 19.87
C PRO A 612 -7.87 -11.90 19.66
N PRO A 613 -8.90 -11.94 18.80
CA PRO A 613 -9.61 -13.17 18.51
C PRO A 613 -8.68 -14.21 17.88
N ASN A 614 -8.93 -15.48 18.17
CA ASN A 614 -8.17 -16.57 17.56
C ASN A 614 -8.48 -16.67 16.07
N VAL A 615 -7.45 -16.96 15.27
CA VAL A 615 -7.58 -17.14 13.81
C VAL A 615 -7.39 -18.63 13.49
N ASP A 616 -8.48 -19.33 13.22
CA ASP A 616 -8.47 -20.72 12.73
C ASP A 616 -8.44 -20.73 11.19
N LEU A 617 -7.24 -20.89 10.63
CA LEU A 617 -7.03 -20.88 9.18
C LEU A 617 -7.71 -22.04 8.42
N ILE A 618 -8.10 -23.11 9.12
CA ILE A 618 -8.87 -24.20 8.52
C ILE A 618 -10.32 -23.77 8.37
N ALA A 619 -10.90 -23.21 9.43
CA ALA A 619 -12.26 -22.65 9.40
C ALA A 619 -12.36 -21.47 8.41
N GLU A 620 -11.38 -20.57 8.38
CA GLU A 620 -11.29 -19.48 7.39
C GLU A 620 -11.42 -20.01 5.95
N LYS A 621 -10.59 -20.99 5.61
CA LYS A 621 -10.57 -21.59 4.28
C LYS A 621 -11.89 -22.33 3.98
N GLN A 622 -12.39 -23.13 4.92
CA GLN A 622 -13.61 -23.91 4.75
C GLN A 622 -14.84 -23.01 4.55
N ASN A 623 -15.01 -22.00 5.38
CA ASN A 623 -16.15 -21.09 5.32
C ASN A 623 -16.07 -20.18 4.07
N GLY A 624 -14.90 -19.68 3.70
CA GLY A 624 -14.71 -18.92 2.46
C GLY A 624 -15.08 -19.74 1.22
N TYR A 625 -14.58 -20.98 1.13
CA TYR A 625 -14.96 -21.86 0.01
C TYR A 625 -16.44 -22.27 0.04
N PHE A 626 -17.08 -22.31 1.21
CA PHE A 626 -18.53 -22.49 1.30
C PHE A 626 -19.27 -21.32 0.64
N ILE A 627 -18.88 -20.07 0.92
CA ILE A 627 -19.45 -18.90 0.24
C ILE A 627 -19.23 -19.00 -1.27
N LEU A 628 -18.01 -19.24 -1.72
CA LEU A 628 -17.67 -19.35 -3.14
C LEU A 628 -18.46 -20.43 -3.88
N ASN A 629 -18.73 -21.56 -3.25
CA ASN A 629 -19.46 -22.66 -3.86
C ASN A 629 -20.98 -22.48 -3.85
N ASN A 630 -21.50 -21.47 -3.15
CA ASN A 630 -22.92 -21.21 -2.99
C ASN A 630 -23.34 -19.80 -3.46
N ARG A 631 -22.53 -19.12 -4.28
CA ARG A 631 -22.76 -17.74 -4.74
C ARG A 631 -24.19 -17.49 -5.22
N GLU A 632 -24.72 -18.42 -6.03
CA GLU A 632 -26.05 -18.32 -6.65
C GLU A 632 -27.21 -18.37 -5.64
N LEU A 633 -26.94 -18.85 -4.43
CA LEU A 633 -27.93 -18.94 -3.33
C LEU A 633 -27.83 -17.73 -2.37
N ILE A 634 -26.93 -16.79 -2.62
CA ILE A 634 -26.62 -15.68 -1.72
C ILE A 634 -26.99 -14.37 -2.40
N ASN A 635 -27.95 -13.64 -1.83
CA ASN A 635 -28.35 -12.32 -2.34
C ASN A 635 -27.39 -11.22 -1.91
N ALA A 636 -26.88 -11.30 -0.67
CA ALA A 636 -25.87 -10.38 -0.14
C ALA A 636 -24.95 -11.11 0.83
N CYS A 637 -23.71 -10.66 0.92
CA CYS A 637 -22.69 -11.21 1.80
C CYS A 637 -21.69 -10.11 2.22
N THR A 638 -21.32 -10.14 3.49
CA THR A 638 -20.13 -9.43 3.99
C THR A 638 -19.42 -10.32 5.01
N ASP A 639 -18.13 -10.12 5.21
CA ASP A 639 -17.41 -10.77 6.32
C ASP A 639 -17.86 -10.19 7.67
N LEU A 640 -17.55 -10.89 8.74
CA LEU A 640 -17.74 -10.41 10.10
C LEU A 640 -16.38 -10.06 10.69
N SER A 641 -16.15 -8.77 10.91
CA SER A 641 -14.92 -8.18 11.45
C SER A 641 -15.25 -7.15 12.53
N ASP A 642 -14.78 -5.92 12.42
CA ASP A 642 -15.04 -4.84 13.38
C ASP A 642 -16.53 -4.63 13.67
N GLY A 643 -16.91 -4.57 14.95
CA GLY A 643 -18.30 -4.38 15.41
C GLY A 643 -19.20 -5.60 15.28
N GLY A 644 -18.68 -6.73 14.79
CA GLY A 644 -19.34 -8.03 14.77
C GLY A 644 -20.66 -8.08 13.99
N ILE A 645 -21.58 -8.93 14.43
CA ILE A 645 -22.90 -9.14 13.77
C ILE A 645 -23.72 -7.85 13.74
N ALA A 646 -23.67 -7.05 14.81
CA ALA A 646 -24.51 -5.86 14.93
C ALA A 646 -24.21 -4.82 13.85
N LEU A 647 -22.92 -4.51 13.62
CA LEU A 647 -22.52 -3.54 12.61
C LEU A 647 -22.69 -4.08 11.19
N ALA A 648 -22.24 -5.29 10.92
CA ALA A 648 -22.35 -5.89 9.59
C ALA A 648 -23.80 -6.06 9.11
N ALA A 649 -24.73 -6.51 10.00
CA ALA A 649 -26.14 -6.59 9.67
C ALA A 649 -26.77 -5.20 9.44
N PHE A 650 -26.37 -4.22 10.23
CA PHE A 650 -26.80 -2.82 10.05
C PHE A 650 -26.36 -2.26 8.70
N GLU A 651 -25.11 -2.48 8.29
CA GLU A 651 -24.61 -2.04 6.99
C GLU A 651 -25.34 -2.67 5.83
N LEU A 652 -25.66 -3.97 5.89
CA LEU A 652 -26.53 -4.62 4.88
C LEU A 652 -27.93 -3.97 4.85
N ALA A 653 -28.55 -3.73 6.01
CA ALA A 653 -29.86 -3.08 6.07
C ALA A 653 -29.82 -1.65 5.51
N GLU A 654 -28.74 -0.91 5.78
CA GLU A 654 -28.50 0.44 5.28
C GLU A 654 -28.32 0.48 3.77
N MET A 655 -27.51 -0.44 3.19
CA MET A 655 -27.35 -0.60 1.74
C MET A 655 -28.70 -0.85 1.04
N GLY A 656 -29.55 -1.69 1.63
CA GLY A 656 -30.89 -1.97 1.12
C GLY A 656 -31.92 -0.88 1.41
N ASN A 657 -31.58 0.10 2.23
CA ASN A 657 -32.48 1.12 2.77
C ASN A 657 -33.73 0.54 3.43
N ILE A 658 -33.59 -0.60 4.10
CA ILE A 658 -34.68 -1.35 4.81
C ILE A 658 -34.29 -1.60 6.26
N GLY A 659 -35.28 -1.90 7.11
CA GLY A 659 -35.02 -2.29 8.49
C GLY A 659 -34.51 -3.72 8.61
N MET A 660 -34.21 -4.13 9.85
CA MET A 660 -33.84 -5.49 10.19
C MET A 660 -34.36 -5.90 11.56
N GLU A 661 -34.60 -7.20 11.74
CA GLU A 661 -34.90 -7.79 13.03
C GLU A 661 -33.94 -8.96 13.27
N ILE A 662 -33.12 -8.86 14.31
CA ILE A 662 -32.23 -9.92 14.80
C ILE A 662 -32.79 -10.48 16.10
N ASP A 663 -32.91 -11.80 16.20
CA ASP A 663 -33.53 -12.51 17.33
C ASP A 663 -32.59 -12.57 18.57
N ILE A 664 -31.42 -11.93 18.53
CA ILE A 664 -30.37 -11.93 19.55
C ILE A 664 -30.37 -10.59 20.26
N SER A 665 -30.26 -10.60 21.60
CA SER A 665 -30.07 -9.41 22.43
C SER A 665 -28.78 -9.47 23.29
N ASP A 666 -28.10 -10.61 23.29
CA ASP A 666 -26.84 -10.76 24.01
C ASP A 666 -25.72 -9.95 23.34
N THR A 667 -25.17 -8.99 24.08
CA THR A 667 -24.20 -8.04 23.54
C THR A 667 -22.87 -8.67 23.12
N ASP A 668 -22.44 -9.71 23.83
CA ASP A 668 -21.19 -10.39 23.51
C ASP A 668 -21.31 -11.13 22.17
N THR A 669 -22.44 -11.76 21.92
CA THR A 669 -22.76 -12.40 20.63
C THR A 669 -22.87 -11.37 19.49
N LEU A 670 -23.54 -10.23 19.74
CA LEU A 670 -23.80 -9.20 18.73
C LEU A 670 -22.52 -8.44 18.31
N PHE A 671 -21.66 -8.09 19.27
CA PHE A 671 -20.49 -7.25 19.06
C PHE A 671 -19.16 -8.00 19.13
N GLY A 672 -19.19 -9.31 19.38
CA GLY A 672 -17.99 -10.15 19.37
C GLY A 672 -17.37 -10.26 17.98
N GLU A 673 -16.03 -10.15 17.93
CA GLU A 673 -15.25 -10.11 16.68
C GLU A 673 -14.54 -11.46 16.42
N ASP A 674 -15.26 -12.57 16.65
CA ASP A 674 -14.77 -13.89 16.28
C ASP A 674 -14.45 -13.95 14.79
N GLN A 675 -13.42 -14.68 14.41
CA GLN A 675 -12.91 -14.77 13.04
C GLN A 675 -13.61 -15.91 12.26
N ALA A 676 -13.26 -16.08 10.98
CA ALA A 676 -13.81 -17.09 10.07
C ALA A 676 -15.32 -17.03 9.88
N ARG A 677 -15.92 -15.83 9.92
CA ARG A 677 -17.37 -15.67 9.84
C ARG A 677 -17.80 -14.76 8.69
N TYR A 678 -19.02 -15.02 8.21
CA TYR A 678 -19.74 -14.19 7.24
C TYR A 678 -21.18 -13.99 7.71
N ILE A 679 -21.78 -12.85 7.37
CA ILE A 679 -23.21 -12.66 7.39
C ILE A 679 -23.71 -12.65 5.94
N ILE A 680 -24.75 -13.43 5.67
CA ILE A 680 -25.36 -13.55 4.35
C ILE A 680 -26.86 -13.30 4.41
N ALA A 681 -27.39 -12.74 3.32
CA ALA A 681 -28.81 -12.59 3.11
C ALA A 681 -29.27 -13.51 1.97
N SER A 682 -30.38 -14.21 2.16
CA SER A 682 -30.95 -15.13 1.17
C SER A 682 -32.46 -15.21 1.35
N ASN A 683 -33.19 -15.48 0.28
CA ASN A 683 -34.63 -15.80 0.41
C ASN A 683 -34.84 -17.17 1.11
N PHE A 684 -36.08 -17.49 1.44
CA PHE A 684 -36.40 -18.69 2.20
C PHE A 684 -35.95 -19.99 1.51
N ASP A 685 -36.24 -20.14 0.21
CA ASP A 685 -35.92 -21.36 -0.54
C ASP A 685 -34.40 -21.55 -0.71
N GLN A 686 -33.69 -20.47 -0.97
CA GLN A 686 -32.22 -20.46 -1.04
C GLN A 686 -31.59 -20.80 0.32
N ALA A 687 -32.14 -20.26 1.42
CA ALA A 687 -31.65 -20.54 2.77
C ALA A 687 -31.80 -22.01 3.14
N GLU A 688 -32.92 -22.68 2.77
CA GLU A 688 -33.09 -24.13 2.98
C GLU A 688 -31.98 -24.93 2.25
N ALA A 689 -31.67 -24.56 0.99
CA ALA A 689 -30.59 -25.19 0.24
C ALA A 689 -29.24 -24.96 0.91
N LEU A 690 -28.97 -23.73 1.39
CA LEU A 690 -27.74 -23.40 2.12
C LEU A 690 -27.58 -24.22 3.39
N PHE A 691 -28.62 -24.47 4.16
CA PHE A 691 -28.57 -25.36 5.35
C PHE A 691 -28.23 -26.80 4.99
N VAL A 692 -28.73 -27.32 3.85
CA VAL A 692 -28.37 -28.65 3.36
C VAL A 692 -26.89 -28.69 2.97
N ASN A 693 -26.43 -27.74 2.13
CA ASN A 693 -25.07 -27.66 1.64
C ASN A 693 -24.06 -27.45 2.79
N ALA A 694 -24.41 -26.65 3.80
CA ALA A 694 -23.57 -26.42 4.98
C ALA A 694 -23.37 -27.72 5.81
N ARG A 695 -24.46 -28.52 5.98
CA ARG A 695 -24.36 -29.81 6.66
C ARG A 695 -23.45 -30.77 5.92
N GLU A 696 -23.55 -30.81 4.60
CA GLU A 696 -22.69 -31.66 3.76
C GLU A 696 -21.22 -31.22 3.79
N ALA A 697 -20.98 -29.90 3.80
CA ALA A 697 -19.65 -29.31 3.89
C ALA A 697 -19.06 -29.29 5.31
N GLY A 698 -19.83 -29.64 6.34
CA GLY A 698 -19.42 -29.55 7.74
C GLY A 698 -19.22 -28.10 8.21
N VAL A 699 -19.94 -27.14 7.63
CA VAL A 699 -19.90 -25.72 7.97
C VAL A 699 -21.04 -25.37 8.92
N VAL A 700 -20.74 -24.58 9.94
CA VAL A 700 -21.75 -24.06 10.87
C VAL A 700 -22.48 -22.90 10.19
N ILE A 701 -23.80 -22.98 10.12
CA ILE A 701 -24.67 -21.90 9.63
C ILE A 701 -25.90 -21.80 10.53
N CYS A 702 -26.29 -20.58 10.88
CA CYS A 702 -27.49 -20.35 11.70
C CYS A 702 -28.28 -19.13 11.21
N LYS A 703 -29.59 -19.21 11.26
CA LYS A 703 -30.47 -18.07 11.08
C LYS A 703 -30.41 -17.19 12.33
N ILE A 704 -30.23 -15.89 12.14
CA ILE A 704 -30.18 -14.90 13.22
C ILE A 704 -31.29 -13.87 13.14
N GLY A 705 -31.96 -13.72 11.99
CA GLY A 705 -32.97 -12.69 11.82
C GLY A 705 -33.50 -12.58 10.39
N THR A 706 -34.07 -11.42 10.08
CA THR A 706 -34.62 -11.06 8.77
C THR A 706 -34.39 -9.60 8.43
N LEU A 707 -34.30 -9.31 7.15
CA LEU A 707 -34.27 -7.94 6.59
C LEU A 707 -35.68 -7.48 6.24
N GLY A 708 -36.02 -6.23 6.55
CA GLY A 708 -37.33 -5.63 6.22
C GLY A 708 -37.87 -4.71 7.31
N GLY A 709 -38.98 -4.03 6.98
CA GLY A 709 -39.61 -3.06 7.88
C GLY A 709 -38.88 -1.71 7.98
N ASP A 710 -39.20 -0.96 9.04
CA ASP A 710 -38.74 0.41 9.26
C ASP A 710 -37.97 0.58 10.58
N GLN A 711 -37.57 -0.53 11.20
CA GLN A 711 -36.84 -0.53 12.47
C GLN A 711 -35.55 -1.33 12.35
N ILE A 712 -34.59 -0.97 13.17
CA ILE A 712 -33.39 -1.75 13.48
C ILE A 712 -33.64 -2.37 14.85
N LYS A 713 -33.69 -3.69 14.93
CA LYS A 713 -34.15 -4.41 16.13
C LYS A 713 -33.20 -5.54 16.52
N PHE A 714 -32.83 -5.61 17.80
CA PHE A 714 -32.06 -6.67 18.45
C PHE A 714 -32.87 -7.22 19.65
N GLY A 715 -33.48 -8.40 19.53
CA GLY A 715 -34.41 -8.94 20.53
C GLY A 715 -35.52 -7.96 20.84
N GLU A 716 -35.59 -7.48 22.09
CA GLU A 716 -36.57 -6.49 22.54
C GLU A 716 -36.18 -5.02 22.30
N PHE A 717 -34.94 -4.74 21.94
CA PHE A 717 -34.41 -3.38 21.74
C PHE A 717 -34.56 -2.95 20.28
N TYR A 718 -35.05 -1.74 20.04
CA TYR A 718 -35.25 -1.23 18.68
C TYR A 718 -35.13 0.30 18.60
N SER A 719 -34.86 0.76 17.37
CA SER A 719 -34.88 2.17 16.97
C SER A 719 -35.43 2.30 15.53
N GLY A 720 -35.87 3.48 15.17
CA GLY A 720 -36.26 3.76 13.78
C GLY A 720 -35.01 3.76 12.86
N LYS A 721 -35.11 3.10 11.70
CA LYS A 721 -33.99 2.99 10.76
C LYS A 721 -33.48 4.35 10.27
N GLU A 722 -34.41 5.29 9.95
CA GLU A 722 -34.05 6.60 9.37
C GLU A 722 -33.10 7.40 10.27
N GLN A 723 -33.34 7.35 11.61
CA GLN A 723 -32.47 8.03 12.56
C GLN A 723 -31.05 7.46 12.53
N LEU A 724 -30.92 6.13 12.53
CA LEU A 724 -29.61 5.46 12.57
C LEU A 724 -28.88 5.58 11.24
N PHE A 725 -29.60 5.43 10.11
CA PHE A 725 -29.04 5.59 8.76
C PHE A 725 -28.54 7.01 8.54
N ASN A 726 -29.33 8.03 8.94
CA ASN A 726 -28.89 9.40 8.83
C ASN A 726 -27.62 9.66 9.67
N SER A 727 -27.59 9.18 10.92
CA SER A 727 -26.43 9.28 11.79
C SER A 727 -25.20 8.64 11.16
N PHE A 728 -25.30 7.41 10.65
CA PHE A 728 -24.22 6.70 9.96
C PHE A 728 -23.70 7.47 8.75
N ARG A 729 -24.59 7.99 7.90
CA ARG A 729 -24.23 8.68 6.65
C ARG A 729 -23.60 10.06 6.87
N THR A 730 -24.03 10.81 7.91
CA THR A 730 -23.63 12.21 8.08
C THR A 730 -22.50 12.41 9.06
N SER A 731 -22.28 11.50 10.01
CA SER A 731 -21.32 11.68 11.11
C SER A 731 -19.90 12.03 10.62
N PHE A 732 -19.40 11.38 9.58
CA PHE A 732 -18.08 11.69 9.03
C PHE A 732 -18.06 13.07 8.35
N ALA A 733 -19.04 13.37 7.50
CA ALA A 733 -19.12 14.64 6.80
C ALA A 733 -19.27 15.83 7.75
N GLU A 734 -20.00 15.68 8.85
CA GLU A 734 -20.16 16.73 9.88
C GLU A 734 -18.85 17.08 10.60
N ILE A 735 -17.90 16.13 10.67
CA ILE A 735 -16.58 16.35 11.25
C ILE A 735 -15.72 17.24 10.34
N PHE A 736 -15.84 17.07 9.02
CA PHE A 736 -14.96 17.68 8.02
C PHE A 736 -15.59 18.88 7.27
N ASN A 737 -16.88 19.11 7.38
CA ASN A 737 -17.55 20.32 6.88
C ASN A 737 -17.60 21.39 7.98
#